data_c9746404e449228bd3aebf9cc3040556
#
_entry.id   c9746404e449228bd3aebf9cc3040556
#
_cell.length_a   1.000
_cell.length_b   1.000
_cell.length_c   1.000
_cell.angle_alpha   90.00
_cell.angle_beta   90.00
_cell.angle_gamma   90.00
#
_symmetry.space_group_name_H-M   'P 1'
#
loop_
_entity.id
_entity.type
_entity.pdbx_description
1 polymer ?
#
loop_
_entity_poly.entity_id
_entity_poly.type
_entity_poly.pdbx_seq_one_letter_code
_entity_poly.pdbx_strand_id
1 'polypeptide(L)'
;MPTRRPHLFALLGAIVVLIPGAAIGSSVDVQVTSAIPMTEPQNDALQQSPSLSASVAALKSGLDALAANDIQRARQVREALPAKSLDRHILAWAIALYGGDQVPSGDIADAAKMLPNWPGTIALRKNSERALYRENPTPQIVVRAFDGSQPLTFEGVVILARSYVALGDTKAARSVLSPFWRTEKLEAGDEAAVIREFGALIPAADHRFRMERMFYADRVASALRVAGLAGAQQLADAWAAVSKGDKNAAKLLKAVPAAQRAAGYLFAEAEYLRKQQKFSDAAALVMKAPGDRDALVDADAWWVERRVLSRELVDQGDMKTAYRIVAAHAAESPANAAEAEFHAGWYALRGLNDPSTATKHFARIAELAQAPMSLSRAYYWLGRAAEVGGPGNAKDYFSRAASYGTTFYGQLAGERVGRQTLNIVYPSPSAGDRRNFATREAVSAIKRLQEAGYDRYAETLYRDLAGQLTSPGELALLAVLAERQGNHFMALKVGKIAGARGIDVGALSHPLGVIPDTANISGSGKALAYAIARQESEFNIGAVSSAGARGLLQLMPGTAKQLAKKAGMTFSQARLTTDAGYNATLGAAFLGEQLGRFDGSYVLTFAGYNAGPTRAAQWVAKYGDPRGKDVDAVVDWIERIPYTETRSYVQRVMENYEVYKMRISDKYDIVGDLVNGRG
;
A
#
# COMPACT_ATOMS: atom_id res chain seq x y z
N MET A 1 -8.11 -51.48 1.08
CA MET A 1 -8.87 -50.23 0.92
C MET A 1 -7.92 -49.08 1.23
N PRO A 2 -7.52 -48.23 0.27
CA PRO A 2 -6.58 -47.14 0.50
C PRO A 2 -7.36 -45.88 0.89
N THR A 3 -6.97 -45.28 2.00
CA THR A 3 -7.45 -44.00 2.51
C THR A 3 -6.93 -42.84 1.65
N ARG A 4 -7.83 -42.12 1.03
CA ARG A 4 -7.56 -40.91 0.23
C ARG A 4 -7.10 -39.79 1.17
N ARG A 5 -5.91 -39.24 0.93
CA ARG A 5 -5.45 -37.96 1.47
C ARG A 5 -6.16 -36.82 0.72
N PRO A 6 -6.62 -35.78 1.41
CA PRO A 6 -7.17 -34.62 0.72
C PRO A 6 -6.03 -33.78 0.13
N HIS A 7 -6.19 -33.43 -1.14
CA HIS A 7 -5.34 -32.47 -1.85
C HIS A 7 -5.45 -31.09 -1.19
N LEU A 8 -4.30 -30.56 -0.80
CA LEU A 8 -4.15 -29.19 -0.34
C LEU A 8 -4.28 -28.27 -1.56
N PHE A 9 -5.46 -27.71 -1.79
CA PHE A 9 -5.61 -26.58 -2.68
C PHE A 9 -4.99 -25.36 -1.98
N ALA A 10 -3.84 -24.92 -2.49
CA ALA A 10 -3.31 -23.61 -2.22
C ALA A 10 -4.26 -22.57 -2.85
N LEU A 11 -5.20 -22.05 -2.08
CA LEU A 11 -5.89 -20.82 -2.41
C LEU A 11 -4.88 -19.70 -2.21
N LEU A 12 -4.38 -19.16 -3.32
CA LEU A 12 -3.71 -17.87 -3.37
C LEU A 12 -4.66 -16.85 -2.73
N GLY A 13 -4.30 -16.40 -1.55
CA GLY A 13 -4.90 -15.23 -0.94
C GLY A 13 -4.70 -14.03 -1.88
N ALA A 14 -5.68 -13.18 -1.95
CA ALA A 14 -5.59 -11.93 -2.68
C ALA A 14 -4.33 -11.18 -2.23
N ILE A 15 -3.32 -11.18 -3.09
CA ILE A 15 -2.19 -10.29 -2.95
C ILE A 15 -2.75 -8.92 -3.30
N VAL A 16 -3.11 -8.16 -2.29
CA VAL A 16 -3.08 -6.71 -2.42
C VAL A 16 -1.62 -6.39 -2.65
N VAL A 17 -1.27 -6.09 -3.88
CA VAL A 17 0.03 -5.56 -4.24
C VAL A 17 0.17 -4.25 -3.47
N LEU A 18 0.78 -4.33 -2.30
CA LEU A 18 1.41 -3.19 -1.68
C LEU A 18 2.54 -2.79 -2.62
N ILE A 19 2.25 -1.84 -3.49
CA ILE A 19 3.26 -1.11 -4.21
C ILE A 19 4.12 -0.44 -3.13
N PRO A 20 5.39 -0.78 -2.97
CA PRO A 20 6.28 -0.03 -2.10
C PRO A 20 6.57 1.28 -2.84
N GLY A 21 6.08 2.33 -2.33
CA GLY A 21 6.28 3.65 -2.88
C GLY A 21 5.02 4.49 -2.79
N ALA A 22 4.96 5.35 -1.81
CA ALA A 22 3.89 6.23 -1.42
C ALA A 22 2.77 5.51 -0.63
N ALA A 23 3.05 5.24 0.61
CA ALA A 23 2.04 5.19 1.62
C ALA A 23 1.35 6.55 1.68
N ILE A 24 0.23 6.66 1.01
CA ILE A 24 -0.60 7.83 1.06
C ILE A 24 -2.02 7.34 0.98
N GLY A 25 -2.62 7.62 1.82
CA GLY A 25 -3.43 8.31 2.32
C GLY A 25 -4.77 8.20 2.64
N SER A 26 -5.70 8.76 3.14
CA SER A 26 -6.99 8.65 3.67
C SER A 26 -7.92 9.76 3.58
N SER A 27 -8.98 9.71 3.69
CA SER A 27 -10.23 10.25 3.43
C SER A 27 -10.93 11.05 4.40
N VAL A 28 -11.93 11.58 3.94
CA VAL A 28 -12.74 12.53 4.60
C VAL A 28 -14.15 12.20 4.45
N ASP A 29 -14.76 12.30 5.52
CA ASP A 29 -16.17 12.24 5.58
C ASP A 29 -16.80 13.56 5.68
N VAL A 30 -17.73 13.75 4.93
CA VAL A 30 -18.43 14.99 4.93
C VAL A 30 -19.92 14.72 4.99
N GLN A 31 -20.42 14.76 6.19
CA GLN A 31 -21.65 15.54 6.32
C GLN A 31 -21.22 17.00 6.23
N VAL A 32 -20.91 17.44 5.00
CA VAL A 32 -20.43 18.80 4.69
C VAL A 32 -21.37 19.88 5.20
N THR A 33 -22.63 19.53 5.39
CA THR A 33 -23.70 20.44 5.80
C THR A 33 -23.61 20.93 7.24
N SER A 34 -22.88 20.22 8.12
CA SER A 34 -22.80 20.63 9.53
C SER A 34 -21.45 21.20 9.96
N ALA A 35 -20.37 21.00 9.19
CA ALA A 35 -19.02 21.40 9.60
C ALA A 35 -18.50 22.67 8.91
N ILE A 36 -19.04 23.05 7.75
CA ILE A 36 -18.67 24.26 7.03
C ILE A 36 -19.95 25.06 6.77
N PRO A 37 -20.17 26.21 7.42
CA PRO A 37 -21.33 27.06 7.14
C PRO A 37 -21.33 27.46 5.66
N MET A 38 -22.28 26.95 4.90
CA MET A 38 -22.52 27.37 3.52
C MET A 38 -23.49 28.54 3.55
N THR A 39 -23.00 29.73 3.24
CA THR A 39 -23.90 30.77 2.75
C THR A 39 -24.39 30.32 1.38
N GLU A 40 -25.64 29.93 1.30
CA GLU A 40 -26.27 29.61 0.02
C GLU A 40 -26.24 30.84 -0.90
N PRO A 41 -25.77 30.72 -2.15
CA PRO A 41 -26.24 31.58 -3.18
C PRO A 41 -27.69 31.15 -3.49
N GLN A 42 -28.64 32.05 -3.43
CA GLN A 42 -30.02 31.81 -3.80
C GLN A 42 -30.10 31.11 -5.14
N ASN A 43 -30.78 29.98 -5.15
CA ASN A 43 -30.89 29.09 -6.28
C ASN A 43 -32.21 29.33 -6.97
N ASP A 44 -32.17 30.05 -8.09
CA ASP A 44 -33.19 29.97 -9.12
C ASP A 44 -32.51 29.56 -10.42
N ALA A 45 -32.44 28.28 -10.68
CA ALA A 45 -32.32 27.64 -11.99
C ALA A 45 -32.03 26.12 -11.85
N LEU A 46 -33.03 25.36 -11.44
CA LEU A 46 -33.05 23.92 -11.70
C LEU A 46 -33.89 23.67 -12.97
N GLN A 47 -33.27 22.99 -13.92
CA GLN A 47 -33.79 22.39 -15.15
C GLN A 47 -33.40 23.08 -16.45
N GLN A 48 -32.10 23.00 -16.75
CA GLN A 48 -31.63 22.86 -18.13
C GLN A 48 -30.21 22.28 -18.00
N SER A 49 -29.90 21.18 -18.73
CA SER A 49 -28.52 20.76 -18.89
C SER A 49 -27.72 21.98 -19.35
N PRO A 50 -26.72 22.47 -18.59
CA PRO A 50 -26.05 23.70 -18.98
C PRO A 50 -25.37 23.45 -20.32
N SER A 51 -25.73 24.26 -21.34
CA SER A 51 -24.91 24.31 -22.54
C SER A 51 -23.50 24.67 -22.13
N LEU A 52 -22.54 23.77 -22.41
CA LEU A 52 -21.12 24.00 -22.14
C LEU A 52 -20.73 25.38 -22.66
N SER A 53 -20.10 26.23 -21.84
CA SER A 53 -19.56 27.49 -22.33
C SER A 53 -18.64 27.21 -23.53
N ALA A 54 -18.58 28.12 -24.51
CA ALA A 54 -17.75 27.90 -25.70
C ALA A 54 -16.28 27.53 -25.39
N SER A 55 -15.76 28.03 -24.27
CA SER A 55 -14.40 27.71 -23.82
C SER A 55 -14.28 26.28 -23.29
N VAL A 56 -15.28 25.76 -22.54
CA VAL A 56 -15.29 24.36 -22.07
C VAL A 56 -15.46 23.42 -23.26
N ALA A 57 -16.23 23.77 -24.26
CA ALA A 57 -16.41 22.96 -25.45
C ALA A 57 -15.10 22.75 -26.22
N ALA A 58 -14.23 23.75 -26.31
CA ALA A 58 -12.93 23.62 -26.94
C ALA A 58 -11.99 22.69 -26.14
N LEU A 59 -11.89 22.86 -24.83
CA LEU A 59 -11.15 21.96 -23.95
C LEU A 59 -11.67 20.53 -24.07
N LYS A 60 -12.98 20.34 -23.96
CA LYS A 60 -13.63 19.02 -24.09
C LYS A 60 -13.31 18.37 -25.43
N SER A 61 -13.38 19.10 -26.56
CA SER A 61 -13.02 18.57 -27.88
C SER A 61 -11.57 18.05 -27.94
N GLY A 62 -10.62 18.73 -27.31
CA GLY A 62 -9.24 18.28 -27.22
C GLY A 62 -9.07 17.03 -26.33
N LEU A 63 -9.79 16.98 -25.21
CA LEU A 63 -9.76 15.82 -24.30
C LEU A 63 -10.50 14.61 -24.92
N ASP A 64 -11.59 14.81 -25.64
CA ASP A 64 -12.29 13.76 -26.39
C ASP A 64 -11.38 13.15 -27.48
N ALA A 65 -10.64 14.00 -28.22
CA ALA A 65 -9.64 13.53 -29.18
C ALA A 65 -8.52 12.72 -28.51
N LEU A 66 -8.02 13.20 -27.35
CA LEU A 66 -7.03 12.46 -26.56
C LEU A 66 -7.58 11.10 -26.09
N ALA A 67 -8.81 11.07 -25.59
CA ALA A 67 -9.47 9.83 -25.15
C ALA A 67 -9.72 8.84 -26.30
N ALA A 68 -9.94 9.35 -27.51
CA ALA A 68 -10.06 8.56 -28.74
C ALA A 68 -8.68 8.15 -29.33
N ASN A 69 -7.58 8.47 -28.66
CA ASN A 69 -6.20 8.25 -29.13
C ASN A 69 -5.87 9.03 -30.44
N ASP A 70 -6.62 10.09 -30.75
CA ASP A 70 -6.31 11.02 -31.85
C ASP A 70 -5.42 12.17 -31.33
N ILE A 71 -4.14 11.85 -31.17
CA ILE A 71 -3.17 12.79 -30.59
C ILE A 71 -2.94 13.99 -31.50
N GLN A 72 -3.01 13.78 -32.81
CA GLN A 72 -2.84 14.87 -33.78
C GLN A 72 -3.96 15.91 -33.62
N ARG A 73 -5.21 15.46 -33.50
CA ARG A 73 -6.35 16.34 -33.27
C ARG A 73 -6.26 17.04 -31.92
N ALA A 74 -5.90 16.32 -30.86
CA ALA A 74 -5.72 16.91 -29.53
C ALA A 74 -4.66 18.04 -29.55
N ARG A 75 -3.53 17.83 -30.25
CA ARG A 75 -2.48 18.85 -30.45
C ARG A 75 -2.98 20.05 -31.24
N GLN A 76 -3.74 19.85 -32.32
CA GLN A 76 -4.34 20.95 -33.11
C GLN A 76 -5.27 21.80 -32.24
N VAL A 77 -6.11 21.19 -31.42
CA VAL A 77 -6.98 21.91 -30.48
C VAL A 77 -6.16 22.69 -29.47
N ARG A 78 -5.11 22.09 -28.89
CA ARG A 78 -4.19 22.76 -27.97
C ARG A 78 -3.58 24.02 -28.60
N GLU A 79 -3.08 23.93 -29.86
CA GLU A 79 -2.45 25.07 -30.54
C GLU A 79 -3.44 26.18 -30.87
N ALA A 80 -4.70 25.85 -31.10
CA ALA A 80 -5.77 26.84 -31.35
C ALA A 80 -6.18 27.62 -30.09
N LEU A 81 -5.87 27.12 -28.91
CA LEU A 81 -6.16 27.80 -27.64
C LEU A 81 -5.13 28.92 -27.36
N PRO A 82 -5.54 30.03 -26.69
CA PRO A 82 -4.62 31.09 -26.32
C PRO A 82 -3.42 30.58 -25.51
N ALA A 83 -2.22 31.03 -25.82
CA ALA A 83 -0.95 30.48 -25.31
C ALA A 83 -0.85 30.41 -23.76
N LYS A 84 -1.45 31.35 -23.06
CA LYS A 84 -1.44 31.43 -21.58
C LYS A 84 -2.78 31.01 -20.94
N SER A 85 -3.67 30.35 -21.69
CA SER A 85 -4.96 29.92 -21.13
C SER A 85 -4.79 28.65 -20.31
N LEU A 86 -5.58 28.52 -19.25
CA LEU A 86 -5.64 27.33 -18.42
C LEU A 86 -6.00 26.07 -19.24
N ASP A 87 -6.89 26.19 -20.20
CA ASP A 87 -7.31 25.09 -21.07
C ASP A 87 -6.16 24.56 -21.94
N ARG A 88 -5.27 25.46 -22.44
CA ARG A 88 -4.04 25.07 -23.14
C ARG A 88 -3.07 24.35 -22.22
N HIS A 89 -2.91 24.81 -20.97
CA HIS A 89 -2.11 24.15 -19.94
C HIS A 89 -2.64 22.75 -19.64
N ILE A 90 -3.94 22.61 -19.42
CA ILE A 90 -4.59 21.32 -19.18
C ILE A 90 -4.36 20.36 -20.34
N LEU A 91 -4.56 20.78 -21.59
CA LEU A 91 -4.35 19.93 -22.77
C LEU A 91 -2.87 19.57 -22.96
N ALA A 92 -1.93 20.51 -22.78
CA ALA A 92 -0.51 20.22 -22.87
C ALA A 92 -0.08 19.15 -21.85
N TRP A 93 -0.51 19.31 -20.61
CA TRP A 93 -0.27 18.36 -19.54
C TRP A 93 -0.92 16.99 -19.80
N ALA A 94 -2.19 16.98 -20.19
CA ALA A 94 -2.93 15.74 -20.44
C ALA A 94 -2.35 14.95 -21.61
N ILE A 95 -2.00 15.61 -22.73
CA ILE A 95 -1.35 14.99 -23.88
C ILE A 95 -0.01 14.39 -23.47
N ALA A 96 0.85 15.14 -22.77
CA ALA A 96 2.16 14.67 -22.35
C ALA A 96 2.10 13.47 -21.38
N LEU A 97 1.08 13.41 -20.50
CA LEU A 97 0.91 12.33 -19.55
C LEU A 97 0.20 11.10 -20.12
N TYR A 98 -0.85 11.30 -20.92
CA TYR A 98 -1.80 10.25 -21.28
C TYR A 98 -1.86 9.94 -22.77
N GLY A 99 -1.17 10.70 -23.61
CA GLY A 99 -1.21 10.54 -25.06
C GLY A 99 -0.39 9.36 -25.60
N GLY A 100 0.31 8.63 -24.71
CA GLY A 100 0.99 7.39 -25.06
C GLY A 100 2.09 7.53 -26.11
N ASP A 101 2.21 6.53 -26.96
CA ASP A 101 3.36 6.38 -27.86
C ASP A 101 3.38 7.33 -29.07
N GLN A 102 2.30 8.05 -29.30
CA GLN A 102 2.23 9.00 -30.41
C GLN A 102 2.71 10.41 -30.04
N VAL A 103 3.04 10.66 -28.77
CA VAL A 103 3.49 11.98 -28.30
C VAL A 103 5.00 12.11 -28.53
N PRO A 104 5.46 13.16 -29.26
CA PRO A 104 6.87 13.43 -29.43
C PRO A 104 7.57 13.82 -28.13
N SER A 105 8.85 13.47 -28.00
CA SER A 105 9.67 13.83 -26.83
C SER A 105 9.75 15.34 -26.60
N GLY A 106 9.78 16.13 -27.69
CA GLY A 106 9.75 17.58 -27.63
C GLY A 106 8.48 18.14 -27.00
N ASP A 107 7.29 17.62 -27.35
CA ASP A 107 6.01 18.04 -26.74
C ASP A 107 5.98 17.77 -25.24
N ILE A 108 6.54 16.62 -24.81
CA ILE A 108 6.62 16.26 -23.40
C ILE A 108 7.58 17.20 -22.64
N ALA A 109 8.72 17.50 -23.25
CA ALA A 109 9.71 18.42 -22.67
C ALA A 109 9.15 19.85 -22.56
N ASP A 110 8.46 20.32 -23.59
CA ASP A 110 7.81 21.64 -23.59
C ASP A 110 6.71 21.72 -22.52
N ALA A 111 5.87 20.69 -22.38
CA ALA A 111 4.86 20.63 -21.33
C ALA A 111 5.52 20.66 -19.93
N ALA A 112 6.56 19.88 -19.70
CA ALA A 112 7.28 19.85 -18.42
C ALA A 112 7.92 21.21 -18.08
N LYS A 113 8.48 21.89 -19.08
CA LYS A 113 9.07 23.23 -18.92
C LYS A 113 8.02 24.31 -18.68
N MET A 114 6.89 24.22 -19.36
CA MET A 114 5.77 25.18 -19.23
C MET A 114 5.08 25.04 -17.87
N LEU A 115 5.01 23.83 -17.33
CA LEU A 115 4.19 23.47 -16.17
C LEU A 115 5.04 22.83 -15.04
N PRO A 116 6.07 23.51 -14.52
CA PRO A 116 7.03 22.91 -13.57
C PRO A 116 6.40 22.51 -12.24
N ASN A 117 5.25 23.09 -11.88
CA ASN A 117 4.52 22.83 -10.63
C ASN A 117 3.29 21.92 -10.83
N TRP A 118 3.10 21.37 -12.01
CA TRP A 118 2.01 20.45 -12.28
C TRP A 118 2.39 19.01 -11.97
N PRO A 119 1.41 18.13 -11.62
CA PRO A 119 1.68 16.76 -11.22
C PRO A 119 2.18 15.88 -12.37
N GLY A 120 2.82 14.77 -11.95
CA GLY A 120 3.20 13.73 -12.89
C GLY A 120 4.63 13.82 -13.42
N THR A 121 5.52 14.59 -12.80
CA THR A 121 6.92 14.77 -13.21
C THR A 121 7.63 13.44 -13.51
N ILE A 122 7.45 12.42 -12.66
CA ILE A 122 8.03 11.09 -12.87
C ILE A 122 7.42 10.41 -14.10
N ALA A 123 6.11 10.54 -14.30
CA ALA A 123 5.43 9.94 -15.46
C ALA A 123 5.82 10.66 -16.77
N LEU A 124 5.88 12.00 -16.75
CA LEU A 124 6.37 12.80 -17.88
C LEU A 124 7.79 12.38 -18.27
N ARG A 125 8.67 12.21 -17.28
CA ARG A 125 10.03 11.74 -17.54
C ARG A 125 10.05 10.34 -18.15
N LYS A 126 9.28 9.38 -17.61
CA LYS A 126 9.16 8.04 -18.21
C LYS A 126 8.64 8.08 -19.65
N ASN A 127 7.63 8.93 -19.91
CA ASN A 127 7.09 9.09 -21.25
C ASN A 127 8.13 9.72 -22.21
N SER A 128 8.90 10.70 -21.74
CA SER A 128 9.99 11.31 -22.51
C SER A 128 11.07 10.28 -22.88
N GLU A 129 11.49 9.44 -21.92
CA GLU A 129 12.46 8.37 -22.17
C GLU A 129 11.98 7.37 -23.24
N ARG A 130 10.70 6.95 -23.16
CA ARG A 130 10.08 6.08 -24.17
C ARG A 130 9.99 6.75 -25.54
N ALA A 131 9.64 8.04 -25.57
CA ALA A 131 9.59 8.81 -26.79
C ALA A 131 10.98 8.94 -27.44
N LEU A 132 12.02 9.28 -26.67
CA LEU A 132 13.41 9.31 -27.14
C LEU A 132 13.86 7.96 -27.71
N TYR A 133 13.48 6.85 -27.05
CA TYR A 133 13.80 5.51 -27.53
C TYR A 133 13.18 5.24 -28.92
N ARG A 134 11.92 5.62 -29.14
CA ARG A 134 11.23 5.45 -30.43
C ARG A 134 11.79 6.36 -31.53
N GLU A 135 12.06 7.61 -31.18
CA GLU A 135 12.60 8.62 -32.09
C GLU A 135 14.05 8.33 -32.48
N ASN A 136 14.79 7.67 -31.61
CA ASN A 136 16.19 7.28 -31.79
C ASN A 136 17.08 8.43 -32.34
N PRO A 137 17.10 9.59 -31.68
CA PRO A 137 17.93 10.72 -32.13
C PRO A 137 19.42 10.42 -31.98
N THR A 138 20.29 11.35 -32.43
CA THR A 138 21.75 11.15 -32.33
C THR A 138 22.17 10.93 -30.86
N PRO A 139 23.25 10.15 -30.61
CA PRO A 139 23.76 9.86 -29.27
C PRO A 139 24.01 11.11 -28.42
N GLN A 140 24.49 12.19 -29.01
CA GLN A 140 24.73 13.46 -28.31
C GLN A 140 23.42 14.10 -27.80
N ILE A 141 22.34 14.00 -28.57
CA ILE A 141 21.01 14.51 -28.17
C ILE A 141 20.49 13.69 -27.01
N VAL A 142 20.59 12.36 -27.07
CA VAL A 142 20.15 11.47 -25.98
C VAL A 142 20.89 11.80 -24.68
N VAL A 143 22.22 11.80 -24.70
CA VAL A 143 23.05 12.08 -23.52
C VAL A 143 22.70 13.44 -22.90
N ARG A 144 22.52 14.46 -23.76
CA ARG A 144 22.10 15.80 -23.30
C ARG A 144 20.69 15.79 -22.68
N ALA A 145 19.75 15.02 -23.24
CA ALA A 145 18.37 14.94 -22.70
C ALA A 145 18.31 14.32 -21.31
N PHE A 146 19.21 13.38 -21.01
CA PHE A 146 19.29 12.79 -19.66
C PHE A 146 20.04 13.69 -18.66
N ASP A 147 20.92 14.55 -19.11
CA ASP A 147 21.68 15.52 -18.28
C ASP A 147 22.27 14.89 -17.01
N GLY A 148 22.93 13.75 -17.16
CA GLY A 148 23.55 12.98 -16.08
C GLY A 148 22.56 12.22 -15.17
N SER A 149 21.26 12.33 -15.39
CA SER A 149 20.25 11.65 -14.58
C SER A 149 20.11 10.17 -14.95
N GLN A 150 19.86 9.32 -13.95
CA GLN A 150 19.61 7.89 -14.18
C GLN A 150 18.26 7.67 -14.88
N PRO A 151 18.16 6.74 -15.85
CA PRO A 151 16.92 6.38 -16.52
C PRO A 151 15.90 5.77 -15.53
N LEU A 152 14.62 5.95 -15.83
CA LEU A 152 13.49 5.41 -15.07
C LEU A 152 12.76 4.27 -15.80
N THR A 153 13.13 4.00 -17.06
CA THR A 153 12.46 2.99 -17.90
C THR A 153 13.47 2.07 -18.56
N PHE A 154 13.00 0.89 -18.98
CA PHE A 154 13.79 -0.03 -19.81
C PHE A 154 14.30 0.66 -21.08
N GLU A 155 13.41 1.34 -21.78
CA GLU A 155 13.72 2.06 -23.03
C GLU A 155 14.76 3.16 -22.78
N GLY A 156 14.63 3.88 -21.65
CA GLY A 156 15.59 4.90 -21.23
C GLY A 156 16.98 4.33 -20.98
N VAL A 157 17.07 3.20 -20.29
CA VAL A 157 18.34 2.49 -20.04
C VAL A 157 18.99 2.07 -21.36
N VAL A 158 18.21 1.44 -22.24
CA VAL A 158 18.72 0.93 -23.53
C VAL A 158 19.22 2.06 -24.41
N ILE A 159 18.43 3.12 -24.61
CA ILE A 159 18.83 4.22 -25.50
C ILE A 159 20.04 5.00 -24.97
N LEU A 160 20.10 5.22 -23.64
CA LEU A 160 21.24 5.94 -23.03
C LEU A 160 22.51 5.09 -23.04
N ALA A 161 22.43 3.80 -22.68
CA ALA A 161 23.59 2.90 -22.75
C ALA A 161 24.11 2.74 -24.18
N ARG A 162 23.21 2.57 -25.18
CA ARG A 162 23.54 2.53 -26.59
C ARG A 162 24.26 3.82 -27.04
N SER A 163 23.79 4.96 -26.60
CA SER A 163 24.38 6.26 -26.91
C SER A 163 25.78 6.40 -26.33
N TYR A 164 26.01 5.98 -25.09
CA TYR A 164 27.35 5.97 -24.50
C TYR A 164 28.30 5.02 -25.23
N VAL A 165 27.85 3.83 -25.61
CA VAL A 165 28.65 2.89 -26.42
C VAL A 165 29.04 3.52 -27.76
N ALA A 166 28.10 4.16 -28.46
CA ALA A 166 28.34 4.81 -29.74
C ALA A 166 29.32 6.00 -29.62
N LEU A 167 29.39 6.64 -28.45
CA LEU A 167 30.36 7.71 -28.14
C LEU A 167 31.71 7.19 -27.59
N GLY A 168 31.87 5.87 -27.47
CA GLY A 168 33.09 5.23 -26.94
C GLY A 168 33.20 5.20 -25.42
N ASP A 169 32.18 5.69 -24.68
CA ASP A 169 32.17 5.70 -23.21
C ASP A 169 31.54 4.44 -22.63
N THR A 170 32.28 3.34 -22.69
CA THR A 170 31.82 2.04 -22.12
C THR A 170 31.68 2.08 -20.60
N LYS A 171 32.39 2.98 -19.91
CA LYS A 171 32.29 3.13 -18.45
C LYS A 171 30.92 3.74 -18.07
N ALA A 172 30.52 4.81 -18.76
CA ALA A 172 29.22 5.41 -18.56
C ALA A 172 28.08 4.43 -18.94
N ALA A 173 28.23 3.68 -20.04
CA ALA A 173 27.27 2.64 -20.40
C ALA A 173 27.08 1.61 -19.28
N ARG A 174 28.17 1.11 -18.69
CA ARG A 174 28.10 0.18 -17.54
C ARG A 174 27.43 0.80 -16.31
N SER A 175 27.70 2.06 -16.00
CA SER A 175 27.10 2.74 -14.84
C SER A 175 25.58 2.87 -14.94
N VAL A 176 25.04 2.89 -16.16
CA VAL A 176 23.60 2.87 -16.44
C VAL A 176 23.05 1.44 -16.41
N LEU A 177 23.76 0.49 -17.03
CA LEU A 177 23.29 -0.90 -17.19
C LEU A 177 23.32 -1.70 -15.89
N SER A 178 24.40 -1.61 -15.08
CA SER A 178 24.60 -2.49 -13.92
C SER A 178 23.49 -2.40 -12.86
N PRO A 179 23.08 -1.22 -12.36
CA PRO A 179 22.01 -1.13 -11.37
C PRO A 179 20.68 -1.67 -11.90
N PHE A 180 20.35 -1.33 -13.12
CA PHE A 180 19.15 -1.78 -13.79
C PHE A 180 19.15 -3.30 -14.00
N TRP A 181 20.20 -3.86 -14.58
CA TRP A 181 20.32 -5.29 -14.82
C TRP A 181 20.20 -6.12 -13.55
N ARG A 182 20.82 -5.67 -12.48
CA ARG A 182 20.78 -6.34 -11.17
C ARG A 182 19.37 -6.46 -10.60
N THR A 183 18.53 -5.43 -10.76
CA THR A 183 17.31 -5.31 -9.95
C THR A 183 16.02 -5.37 -10.76
N GLU A 184 16.02 -5.02 -12.05
CA GLU A 184 14.78 -4.88 -12.80
C GLU A 184 14.16 -6.24 -13.18
N LYS A 185 12.83 -6.33 -13.02
CA LYS A 185 12.06 -7.55 -13.30
C LYS A 185 11.64 -7.60 -14.76
N LEU A 186 12.61 -7.88 -15.63
CA LEU A 186 12.39 -7.96 -17.08
C LEU A 186 11.64 -9.23 -17.51
N GLU A 187 10.93 -9.15 -18.61
CA GLU A 187 10.40 -10.31 -19.32
C GLU A 187 11.49 -10.98 -20.18
N ALA A 188 11.24 -12.21 -20.61
CA ALA A 188 12.25 -13.02 -21.29
C ALA A 188 12.78 -12.37 -22.57
N GLY A 189 11.92 -11.68 -23.33
CA GLY A 189 12.29 -10.98 -24.56
C GLY A 189 13.26 -9.82 -24.28
N ASP A 190 12.97 -9.03 -23.28
CA ASP A 190 13.77 -7.87 -22.88
C ASP A 190 15.12 -8.32 -22.27
N GLU A 191 15.12 -9.37 -21.42
CA GLU A 191 16.37 -9.98 -20.94
C GLU A 191 17.28 -10.41 -22.10
N ALA A 192 16.70 -11.13 -23.07
CA ALA A 192 17.45 -11.59 -24.24
C ALA A 192 17.97 -10.43 -25.10
N ALA A 193 17.19 -9.35 -25.22
CA ALA A 193 17.62 -8.14 -25.94
C ALA A 193 18.82 -7.46 -25.27
N VAL A 194 18.77 -7.28 -23.94
CA VAL A 194 19.88 -6.72 -23.16
C VAL A 194 21.14 -7.58 -23.28
N ILE A 195 21.02 -8.90 -23.13
CA ILE A 195 22.16 -9.82 -23.24
C ILE A 195 22.77 -9.77 -24.65
N ARG A 196 21.94 -9.77 -25.69
CA ARG A 196 22.40 -9.72 -27.09
C ARG A 196 23.16 -8.43 -27.40
N GLU A 197 22.65 -7.28 -26.92
CA GLU A 197 23.20 -5.97 -27.22
C GLU A 197 24.37 -5.58 -26.32
N PHE A 198 24.25 -5.87 -25.02
CA PHE A 198 25.18 -5.37 -23.99
C PHE A 198 25.89 -6.47 -23.21
N GLY A 199 25.72 -7.75 -23.55
CA GLY A 199 26.26 -8.85 -22.75
C GLY A 199 27.75 -8.77 -22.47
N ALA A 200 28.55 -8.26 -23.43
CA ALA A 200 29.98 -8.04 -23.26
C ALA A 200 30.34 -6.95 -22.21
N LEU A 201 29.38 -6.08 -21.88
CA LEU A 201 29.56 -5.04 -20.87
C LEU A 201 29.10 -5.46 -19.47
N ILE A 202 28.32 -6.54 -19.35
CA ILE A 202 27.75 -6.99 -18.09
C ILE A 202 28.65 -8.08 -17.49
N PRO A 203 29.31 -7.83 -16.36
CA PRO A 203 30.21 -8.82 -15.75
C PRO A 203 29.43 -9.98 -15.13
N ALA A 204 30.07 -11.14 -14.99
CA ALA A 204 29.49 -12.33 -14.35
C ALA A 204 28.95 -12.06 -12.94
N ALA A 205 29.56 -11.15 -12.18
CA ALA A 205 29.10 -10.74 -10.87
C ALA A 205 27.69 -10.08 -10.92
N ASP A 206 27.39 -9.30 -11.96
CA ASP A 206 26.08 -8.68 -12.14
C ASP A 206 25.01 -9.71 -12.56
N HIS A 207 25.39 -10.70 -13.38
CA HIS A 207 24.53 -11.85 -13.67
C HIS A 207 24.25 -12.66 -12.41
N ARG A 208 25.26 -12.84 -11.54
CA ARG A 208 25.09 -13.55 -10.26
C ARG A 208 24.16 -12.80 -9.32
N PHE A 209 24.33 -11.48 -9.16
CA PHE A 209 23.45 -10.65 -8.38
C PHE A 209 22.01 -10.72 -8.89
N ARG A 210 21.80 -10.57 -10.22
CA ARG A 210 20.49 -10.71 -10.86
C ARG A 210 19.85 -12.07 -10.58
N MET A 211 20.59 -13.15 -10.75
CA MET A 211 20.11 -14.51 -10.51
C MET A 211 19.53 -14.63 -9.09
N GLU A 212 20.30 -14.24 -8.08
CA GLU A 212 19.86 -14.31 -6.69
C GLU A 212 18.68 -13.35 -6.43
N ARG A 213 18.73 -12.12 -6.95
CA ARG A 213 17.63 -11.14 -6.83
C ARG A 213 16.32 -11.65 -7.43
N MET A 214 16.38 -12.37 -8.54
CA MET A 214 15.20 -12.96 -9.17
C MET A 214 14.65 -14.14 -8.37
N PHE A 215 15.50 -14.95 -7.73
CA PHE A 215 15.04 -15.98 -6.79
C PHE A 215 14.33 -15.39 -5.58
N TYR A 216 14.89 -14.33 -4.96
CA TYR A 216 14.22 -13.63 -3.85
C TYR A 216 12.87 -13.02 -4.26
N ALA A 217 12.72 -12.66 -5.52
CA ALA A 217 11.46 -12.14 -6.07
C ALA A 217 10.49 -13.22 -6.57
N ASP A 218 10.76 -14.51 -6.30
CA ASP A 218 10.00 -15.67 -6.78
C ASP A 218 9.90 -15.76 -8.33
N ARG A 219 10.85 -15.13 -9.03
CA ARG A 219 10.96 -15.17 -10.50
C ARG A 219 11.94 -16.26 -10.95
N VAL A 220 11.65 -17.50 -10.57
CA VAL A 220 12.53 -18.66 -10.80
C VAL A 220 12.96 -18.80 -12.26
N ALA A 221 12.04 -18.59 -13.21
CA ALA A 221 12.37 -18.67 -14.63
C ALA A 221 13.41 -17.62 -15.08
N SER A 222 13.29 -16.37 -14.58
CA SER A 222 14.28 -15.31 -14.84
C SER A 222 15.64 -15.64 -14.24
N ALA A 223 15.67 -16.16 -13.01
CA ALA A 223 16.90 -16.56 -12.36
C ALA A 223 17.65 -17.67 -13.16
N LEU A 224 16.92 -18.68 -13.61
CA LEU A 224 17.48 -19.80 -14.38
C LEU A 224 18.05 -19.35 -15.74
N ARG A 225 17.45 -18.34 -16.40
CA ARG A 225 17.94 -17.87 -17.71
C ARG A 225 19.35 -17.27 -17.64
N VAL A 226 19.72 -16.68 -16.50
CA VAL A 226 21.03 -16.03 -16.32
C VAL A 226 22.04 -16.87 -15.53
N ALA A 227 21.64 -18.05 -15.04
CA ALA A 227 22.46 -18.91 -14.18
C ALA A 227 23.79 -19.34 -14.82
N GLY A 228 23.79 -19.66 -16.12
CA GLY A 228 25.01 -20.01 -16.86
C GLY A 228 25.96 -18.83 -16.97
N LEU A 229 25.43 -17.61 -17.27
CA LEU A 229 26.22 -16.37 -17.34
C LEU A 229 26.78 -15.96 -15.97
N ALA A 230 26.07 -16.30 -14.92
CA ALA A 230 26.48 -16.11 -13.53
C ALA A 230 27.56 -17.10 -13.04
N GLY A 231 27.86 -18.16 -13.82
CA GLY A 231 28.72 -19.28 -13.38
C GLY A 231 28.17 -20.03 -12.17
N ALA A 232 26.82 -20.09 -12.01
CA ALA A 232 26.18 -20.58 -10.81
C ALA A 232 25.00 -21.55 -11.08
N GLN A 233 25.11 -22.34 -12.15
CA GLN A 233 24.02 -23.23 -12.57
C GLN A 233 23.59 -24.21 -11.47
N GLN A 234 24.55 -24.84 -10.76
CA GLN A 234 24.21 -25.83 -9.73
C GLN A 234 23.45 -25.20 -8.55
N LEU A 235 23.80 -23.96 -8.16
CA LEU A 235 23.05 -23.23 -7.14
C LEU A 235 21.64 -22.89 -7.65
N ALA A 236 21.53 -22.42 -8.89
CA ALA A 236 20.24 -22.06 -9.48
C ALA A 236 19.29 -23.26 -9.55
N ASP A 237 19.80 -24.44 -9.98
CA ASP A 237 19.01 -25.66 -10.05
C ASP A 237 18.56 -26.13 -8.66
N ALA A 238 19.45 -26.04 -7.67
CA ALA A 238 19.13 -26.38 -6.29
C ALA A 238 18.07 -25.45 -5.69
N TRP A 239 18.22 -24.11 -5.87
CA TRP A 239 17.26 -23.14 -5.35
C TRP A 239 15.90 -23.26 -6.06
N ALA A 240 15.89 -23.45 -7.37
CA ALA A 240 14.65 -23.71 -8.12
C ALA A 240 13.92 -24.97 -7.62
N ALA A 241 14.65 -26.03 -7.29
CA ALA A 241 14.09 -27.24 -6.70
C ALA A 241 13.48 -26.99 -5.30
N VAL A 242 14.14 -26.17 -4.48
CA VAL A 242 13.62 -25.77 -3.14
C VAL A 242 12.33 -24.94 -3.30
N SER A 243 12.34 -23.94 -4.18
CA SER A 243 11.18 -23.08 -4.42
C SER A 243 9.95 -23.90 -4.85
N LYS A 244 10.16 -24.86 -5.75
CA LYS A 244 9.10 -25.77 -6.28
C LYS A 244 8.70 -26.89 -5.33
N GLY A 245 9.44 -27.12 -4.24
CA GLY A 245 9.24 -28.27 -3.36
C GLY A 245 9.59 -29.61 -4.01
N ASP A 246 10.57 -29.63 -4.91
CA ASP A 246 11.01 -30.84 -5.60
C ASP A 246 11.64 -31.84 -4.61
N LYS A 247 11.32 -33.12 -4.77
CA LYS A 247 11.86 -34.21 -3.95
C LYS A 247 13.40 -34.34 -4.02
N ASN A 248 14.01 -33.86 -5.11
CA ASN A 248 15.46 -33.88 -5.31
C ASN A 248 16.18 -32.66 -4.67
N ALA A 249 15.45 -31.70 -4.08
CA ALA A 249 16.03 -30.48 -3.55
C ALA A 249 17.23 -30.73 -2.61
N ALA A 250 17.11 -31.71 -1.69
CA ALA A 250 18.20 -32.08 -0.79
C ALA A 250 19.47 -32.57 -1.51
N LYS A 251 19.30 -33.39 -2.56
CA LYS A 251 20.42 -33.89 -3.37
C LYS A 251 21.10 -32.76 -4.12
N LEU A 252 20.31 -31.85 -4.73
CA LEU A 252 20.82 -30.72 -5.48
C LEU A 252 21.54 -29.71 -4.57
N LEU A 253 21.01 -29.41 -3.39
CA LEU A 253 21.68 -28.56 -2.40
C LEU A 253 23.06 -29.13 -2.01
N LYS A 254 23.17 -30.43 -1.74
CA LYS A 254 24.45 -31.08 -1.40
C LYS A 254 25.45 -31.02 -2.55
N ALA A 255 24.99 -31.04 -3.80
CA ALA A 255 25.82 -31.01 -5.00
C ALA A 255 26.35 -29.60 -5.35
N VAL A 256 25.87 -28.54 -4.71
CA VAL A 256 26.35 -27.17 -4.95
C VAL A 256 27.81 -27.06 -4.53
N PRO A 257 28.73 -26.60 -5.41
CA PRO A 257 30.15 -26.45 -5.09
C PRO A 257 30.40 -25.47 -3.94
N ALA A 258 31.44 -25.70 -3.14
CA ALA A 258 31.78 -24.83 -2.00
C ALA A 258 31.92 -23.34 -2.42
N ALA A 259 32.51 -23.07 -3.59
CA ALA A 259 32.68 -21.72 -4.12
C ALA A 259 31.37 -21.00 -4.43
N GLN A 260 30.22 -21.70 -4.54
CA GLN A 260 28.91 -21.11 -4.75
C GLN A 260 28.08 -21.00 -3.47
N ARG A 261 28.57 -21.47 -2.32
CA ARG A 261 27.87 -21.51 -1.03
C ARG A 261 28.00 -20.19 -0.25
N ALA A 262 27.61 -19.08 -0.89
CA ALA A 262 27.48 -17.76 -0.26
C ALA A 262 26.05 -17.55 0.32
N ALA A 263 25.64 -16.30 0.55
CA ALA A 263 24.37 -15.94 1.16
C ALA A 263 23.17 -16.60 0.47
N GLY A 264 23.09 -16.57 -0.87
CA GLY A 264 21.98 -17.19 -1.62
C GLY A 264 21.84 -18.70 -1.37
N TYR A 265 22.95 -19.41 -1.20
CA TYR A 265 22.92 -20.83 -0.82
C TYR A 265 22.37 -21.02 0.59
N LEU A 266 22.85 -20.22 1.57
CA LEU A 266 22.37 -20.30 2.96
C LEU A 266 20.87 -20.03 3.05
N PHE A 267 20.38 -19.08 2.26
CA PHE A 267 18.95 -18.77 2.17
C PHE A 267 18.15 -19.96 1.62
N ALA A 268 18.55 -20.50 0.48
CA ALA A 268 17.88 -21.65 -0.14
C ALA A 268 17.86 -22.88 0.78
N GLU A 269 18.98 -23.16 1.48
CA GLU A 269 19.06 -24.26 2.42
C GLU A 269 18.22 -24.02 3.68
N ALA A 270 18.17 -22.79 4.21
CA ALA A 270 17.32 -22.40 5.33
C ALA A 270 15.83 -22.53 4.96
N GLU A 271 15.43 -22.04 3.78
CA GLU A 271 14.08 -22.21 3.26
C GLU A 271 13.70 -23.69 3.10
N TYR A 272 14.62 -24.52 2.58
CA TYR A 272 14.43 -25.97 2.48
C TYR A 272 14.18 -26.60 3.86
N LEU A 273 15.03 -26.30 4.84
CA LEU A 273 14.89 -26.85 6.20
C LEU A 273 13.59 -26.38 6.88
N ARG A 274 13.21 -25.11 6.70
CA ARG A 274 11.93 -24.59 7.19
C ARG A 274 10.75 -25.35 6.59
N LYS A 275 10.75 -25.58 5.27
CA LYS A 275 9.72 -26.37 4.60
C LYS A 275 9.66 -27.82 5.09
N GLN A 276 10.78 -28.36 5.59
CA GLN A 276 10.85 -29.66 6.25
C GLN A 276 10.54 -29.61 7.77
N GLN A 277 10.09 -28.46 8.27
CA GLN A 277 9.80 -28.20 9.70
C GLN A 277 11.01 -28.36 10.63
N LYS A 278 12.23 -28.29 10.09
CA LYS A 278 13.50 -28.31 10.84
C LYS A 278 13.91 -26.89 11.24
N PHE A 279 13.10 -26.27 12.09
CA PHE A 279 13.20 -24.84 12.37
C PHE A 279 14.50 -24.46 13.09
N SER A 280 14.98 -25.29 14.04
CA SER A 280 16.25 -25.05 14.74
C SER A 280 17.45 -25.09 13.79
N ASP A 281 17.47 -26.05 12.85
CA ASP A 281 18.54 -26.15 11.86
C ASP A 281 18.50 -24.95 10.90
N ALA A 282 17.31 -24.56 10.45
CA ALA A 282 17.11 -23.38 9.62
C ALA A 282 17.59 -22.10 10.34
N ALA A 283 17.28 -21.95 11.62
CA ALA A 283 17.73 -20.82 12.44
C ALA A 283 19.26 -20.76 12.55
N ALA A 284 19.91 -21.91 12.73
CA ALA A 284 21.38 -21.99 12.79
C ALA A 284 22.02 -21.52 11.46
N LEU A 285 21.39 -21.78 10.30
CA LEU A 285 21.87 -21.28 9.01
C LEU A 285 21.63 -19.78 8.85
N VAL A 286 20.43 -19.31 9.18
CA VAL A 286 20.07 -17.88 9.08
C VAL A 286 20.99 -17.02 9.94
N MET A 287 21.49 -17.55 11.08
CA MET A 287 22.47 -16.86 11.92
C MET A 287 23.88 -16.78 11.33
N LYS A 288 24.18 -17.58 10.30
CA LYS A 288 25.47 -17.51 9.55
C LYS A 288 25.41 -16.51 8.40
N ALA A 289 24.25 -15.95 8.11
CA ALA A 289 24.09 -14.96 7.05
C ALA A 289 24.96 -13.73 7.32
N PRO A 290 25.58 -13.12 6.30
CA PRO A 290 26.34 -11.89 6.48
C PRO A 290 25.47 -10.77 7.01
N GLY A 291 26.06 -9.85 7.79
CA GLY A 291 25.39 -8.62 8.25
C GLY A 291 25.40 -7.50 7.22
N ASP A 292 26.24 -7.62 6.20
CA ASP A 292 26.34 -6.67 5.10
C ASP A 292 25.17 -6.83 4.12
N ARG A 293 24.49 -5.71 3.81
CA ARG A 293 23.29 -5.68 2.95
C ARG A 293 23.61 -6.05 1.49
N ASP A 294 24.74 -5.59 0.98
CA ASP A 294 25.13 -5.89 -0.40
C ASP A 294 25.42 -7.39 -0.59
N ALA A 295 26.02 -8.02 0.43
CA ALA A 295 26.26 -9.45 0.42
C ALA A 295 24.98 -10.29 0.54
N LEU A 296 23.90 -9.74 1.10
CA LEU A 296 22.59 -10.39 1.18
C LEU A 296 21.80 -10.31 -0.14
N VAL A 297 22.15 -9.39 -1.03
CA VAL A 297 21.45 -9.09 -2.30
C VAL A 297 20.02 -8.56 -2.10
N ASP A 298 19.26 -9.10 -1.15
CA ASP A 298 17.94 -8.65 -0.75
C ASP A 298 17.73 -8.78 0.76
N ALA A 299 18.13 -7.78 1.50
CA ALA A 299 18.02 -7.76 2.96
C ALA A 299 16.56 -7.85 3.46
N ASP A 300 15.61 -7.35 2.68
CA ASP A 300 14.17 -7.43 3.01
C ASP A 300 13.61 -8.83 2.80
N ALA A 301 14.06 -9.57 1.79
CA ALA A 301 13.71 -10.99 1.63
C ALA A 301 14.24 -11.83 2.79
N TRP A 302 15.47 -11.56 3.23
CA TRP A 302 16.05 -12.19 4.43
C TRP A 302 15.25 -11.88 5.69
N TRP A 303 14.74 -10.65 5.82
CA TRP A 303 13.85 -10.31 6.92
C TRP A 303 12.56 -11.14 6.88
N VAL A 304 11.94 -11.28 5.72
CA VAL A 304 10.72 -12.10 5.58
C VAL A 304 10.96 -13.53 6.02
N GLU A 305 12.06 -14.15 5.63
CA GLU A 305 12.41 -15.51 6.05
C GLU A 305 12.66 -15.59 7.57
N ARG A 306 13.42 -14.64 8.15
CA ARG A 306 13.65 -14.56 9.60
C ARG A 306 12.33 -14.40 10.36
N ARG A 307 11.43 -13.57 9.88
CA ARG A 307 10.11 -13.35 10.49
C ARG A 307 9.27 -14.63 10.51
N VAL A 308 9.16 -15.32 9.37
CA VAL A 308 8.38 -16.57 9.28
C VAL A 308 8.97 -17.62 10.22
N LEU A 309 10.28 -17.82 10.15
CA LEU A 309 10.97 -18.81 10.97
C LEU A 309 10.88 -18.50 12.47
N SER A 310 11.00 -17.22 12.86
CA SER A 310 10.88 -16.83 14.27
C SER A 310 9.50 -17.13 14.85
N ARG A 311 8.43 -16.97 14.05
CA ARG A 311 7.07 -17.29 14.51
C ARG A 311 6.87 -18.78 14.72
N GLU A 312 7.44 -19.62 13.86
CA GLU A 312 7.41 -21.08 14.07
C GLU A 312 8.19 -21.49 15.34
N LEU A 313 9.32 -20.84 15.62
CA LEU A 313 10.08 -21.06 16.86
C LEU A 313 9.31 -20.60 18.10
N VAL A 314 8.63 -19.46 18.03
CA VAL A 314 7.72 -18.99 19.11
C VAL A 314 6.61 -20.00 19.37
N ASP A 315 6.03 -20.56 18.32
CA ASP A 315 4.98 -21.57 18.43
C ASP A 315 5.49 -22.90 19.03
N GLN A 316 6.81 -23.18 18.92
CA GLN A 316 7.48 -24.29 19.60
C GLN A 316 7.98 -23.94 21.02
N GLY A 317 7.83 -22.71 21.49
CA GLY A 317 8.29 -22.23 22.79
C GLY A 317 9.75 -21.75 22.81
N ASP A 318 10.47 -21.79 21.69
CA ASP A 318 11.87 -21.32 21.63
C ASP A 318 11.97 -19.80 21.37
N MET A 319 11.52 -19.04 22.35
CA MET A 319 11.57 -17.58 22.33
C MET A 319 12.99 -17.02 22.21
N LYS A 320 13.98 -17.70 22.80
CA LYS A 320 15.37 -17.24 22.80
C LYS A 320 15.96 -17.28 21.40
N THR A 321 15.80 -18.37 20.67
CA THR A 321 16.25 -18.47 19.28
C THR A 321 15.44 -17.54 18.37
N ALA A 322 14.11 -17.46 18.56
CA ALA A 322 13.25 -16.53 17.83
C ALA A 322 13.74 -15.08 17.96
N TYR A 323 14.04 -14.62 19.19
CA TYR A 323 14.60 -13.30 19.43
C TYR A 323 15.94 -13.12 18.69
N ARG A 324 16.87 -14.05 18.84
CA ARG A 324 18.22 -13.94 18.24
C ARG A 324 18.16 -13.78 16.73
N ILE A 325 17.32 -14.54 16.03
CA ILE A 325 17.25 -14.46 14.56
C ILE A 325 16.61 -13.16 14.08
N VAL A 326 15.64 -12.59 14.80
CA VAL A 326 15.04 -11.33 14.40
C VAL A 326 15.87 -10.12 14.81
N ALA A 327 16.53 -10.15 15.97
CA ALA A 327 17.44 -9.09 16.41
C ALA A 327 18.68 -8.93 15.51
N ALA A 328 19.06 -10.01 14.80
CA ALA A 328 20.15 -9.99 13.82
C ALA A 328 19.67 -9.63 12.40
N HIS A 329 18.56 -8.92 12.24
CA HIS A 329 18.08 -8.48 10.94
C HIS A 329 18.96 -7.41 10.31
N ALA A 330 18.92 -7.33 8.98
CA ALA A 330 19.54 -6.27 8.19
C ALA A 330 18.52 -5.58 7.28
N ALA A 331 17.21 -5.68 7.63
CA ALA A 331 16.13 -5.12 6.82
C ALA A 331 16.42 -3.68 6.40
N GLU A 332 16.14 -3.37 5.13
CA GLU A 332 16.56 -2.12 4.51
C GLU A 332 15.42 -1.11 4.42
N SER A 333 14.24 -1.56 3.97
CA SER A 333 13.10 -0.66 3.88
C SER A 333 12.62 -0.25 5.27
N PRO A 334 12.27 1.04 5.47
CA PRO A 334 11.82 1.53 6.78
C PRO A 334 10.66 0.72 7.39
N ALA A 335 9.75 0.22 6.54
CA ALA A 335 8.63 -0.59 6.98
C ALA A 335 9.08 -1.95 7.51
N ASN A 336 9.97 -2.66 6.79
CA ASN A 336 10.50 -3.94 7.23
C ASN A 336 11.44 -3.80 8.43
N ALA A 337 12.26 -2.75 8.46
CA ALA A 337 13.13 -2.48 9.61
C ALA A 337 12.29 -2.20 10.89
N ALA A 338 11.25 -1.38 10.79
CA ALA A 338 10.34 -1.12 11.92
C ALA A 338 9.59 -2.39 12.36
N GLU A 339 9.20 -3.26 11.42
CA GLU A 339 8.57 -4.55 11.75
C GLU A 339 9.56 -5.50 12.42
N ALA A 340 10.82 -5.51 11.99
CA ALA A 340 11.88 -6.34 12.57
C ALA A 340 12.19 -5.93 14.01
N GLU A 341 12.37 -4.64 14.24
CA GLU A 341 12.55 -4.07 15.57
C GLU A 341 11.33 -4.34 16.46
N PHE A 342 10.13 -4.27 15.92
CA PHE A 342 8.93 -4.62 16.69
C PHE A 342 8.96 -6.09 17.15
N HIS A 343 9.26 -7.05 16.26
CA HIS A 343 9.31 -8.46 16.63
C HIS A 343 10.41 -8.72 17.68
N ALA A 344 11.59 -8.10 17.51
CA ALA A 344 12.66 -8.22 18.48
C ALA A 344 12.28 -7.67 19.86
N GLY A 345 11.67 -6.48 19.89
CA GLY A 345 11.17 -5.86 21.13
C GLY A 345 10.06 -6.69 21.79
N TRP A 346 9.10 -7.19 21.01
CA TRP A 346 7.99 -7.98 21.53
C TRP A 346 8.46 -9.34 22.09
N TYR A 347 9.40 -10.03 21.40
CA TYR A 347 9.99 -11.27 21.91
C TYR A 347 10.83 -11.03 23.16
N ALA A 348 11.61 -9.95 23.22
CA ALA A 348 12.35 -9.57 24.41
C ALA A 348 11.42 -9.31 25.60
N LEU A 349 10.35 -8.54 25.38
CA LEU A 349 9.40 -8.17 26.44
C LEU A 349 8.59 -9.38 26.91
N ARG A 350 7.95 -10.11 25.98
CA ARG A 350 6.95 -11.14 26.31
C ARG A 350 7.54 -12.55 26.44
N GLY A 351 8.64 -12.81 25.79
CA GLY A 351 9.27 -14.13 25.78
C GLY A 351 10.46 -14.27 26.69
N LEU A 352 11.29 -13.21 26.82
CA LEU A 352 12.52 -13.22 27.60
C LEU A 352 12.37 -12.47 28.93
N ASN A 353 11.26 -11.78 29.17
CA ASN A 353 11.03 -10.89 30.32
C ASN A 353 12.17 -9.86 30.49
N ASP A 354 12.68 -9.34 29.37
CA ASP A 354 13.74 -8.33 29.33
C ASP A 354 13.19 -6.99 28.78
N PRO A 355 12.56 -6.18 29.66
CA PRO A 355 12.01 -4.89 29.25
C PRO A 355 13.07 -3.88 28.85
N SER A 356 14.30 -3.98 29.36
CA SER A 356 15.40 -3.09 29.00
C SER A 356 15.85 -3.28 27.54
N THR A 357 15.99 -4.52 27.09
CA THR A 357 16.28 -4.85 25.69
C THR A 357 15.09 -4.48 24.80
N ALA A 358 13.85 -4.78 25.22
CA ALA A 358 12.65 -4.41 24.48
C ALA A 358 12.56 -2.90 24.22
N THR A 359 12.88 -2.07 25.22
CA THR A 359 12.88 -0.62 25.10
C THR A 359 13.82 -0.13 24.00
N LYS A 360 15.01 -0.73 23.85
CA LYS A 360 15.95 -0.35 22.79
C LYS A 360 15.36 -0.58 21.39
N HIS A 361 14.74 -1.74 21.20
CA HIS A 361 14.10 -2.08 19.94
C HIS A 361 12.90 -1.18 19.63
N PHE A 362 12.01 -0.95 20.59
CA PHE A 362 10.87 -0.07 20.37
C PHE A 362 11.27 1.40 20.14
N ALA A 363 12.32 1.89 20.80
CA ALA A 363 12.86 3.21 20.55
C ALA A 363 13.41 3.33 19.11
N ARG A 364 14.06 2.27 18.62
CA ARG A 364 14.57 2.23 17.25
C ARG A 364 13.45 2.37 16.19
N ILE A 365 12.25 1.87 16.46
CA ILE A 365 11.10 2.07 15.56
C ILE A 365 10.79 3.58 15.42
N ALA A 366 10.82 4.33 16.53
CA ALA A 366 10.53 5.76 16.51
C ALA A 366 11.60 6.59 15.76
N GLU A 367 12.83 6.07 15.65
CA GLU A 367 13.89 6.69 14.84
C GLU A 367 13.72 6.39 13.34
N LEU A 368 13.24 5.20 13.00
CA LEU A 368 13.09 4.74 11.62
C LEU A 368 11.80 5.23 10.95
N ALA A 369 10.74 5.41 11.72
CA ALA A 369 9.40 5.66 11.23
C ALA A 369 9.01 7.14 11.31
N GLN A 370 8.25 7.60 10.31
CA GLN A 370 7.62 8.92 10.31
C GLN A 370 6.08 8.81 10.35
N ALA A 371 5.53 7.65 9.99
CA ALA A 371 4.09 7.45 9.91
C ALA A 371 3.45 7.37 11.32
N PRO A 372 2.32 8.07 11.55
CA PRO A 372 1.59 8.08 12.83
C PRO A 372 1.34 6.70 13.42
N MET A 373 1.04 5.72 12.57
CA MET A 373 0.76 4.35 12.98
C MET A 373 1.98 3.64 13.59
N SER A 374 3.14 3.78 12.96
CA SER A 374 4.38 3.16 13.47
C SER A 374 4.87 3.88 14.71
N LEU A 375 4.72 5.21 14.77
CA LEU A 375 5.09 6.01 15.94
C LEU A 375 4.20 5.70 17.14
N SER A 376 2.88 5.63 16.95
CA SER A 376 1.96 5.25 18.03
C SER A 376 2.25 3.84 18.57
N ARG A 377 2.55 2.88 17.68
CA ARG A 377 2.95 1.53 18.06
C ARG A 377 4.23 1.55 18.89
N ALA A 378 5.26 2.27 18.43
CA ALA A 378 6.52 2.38 19.15
C ALA A 378 6.33 2.94 20.56
N TYR A 379 5.65 4.07 20.69
CA TYR A 379 5.42 4.69 22.00
C TYR A 379 4.50 3.88 22.91
N TYR A 380 3.47 3.23 22.38
CA TYR A 380 2.63 2.32 23.17
C TYR A 380 3.46 1.19 23.80
N TRP A 381 4.28 0.50 22.99
CA TRP A 381 5.09 -0.62 23.47
C TRP A 381 6.29 -0.17 24.33
N LEU A 382 6.80 1.06 24.17
CA LEU A 382 7.70 1.68 25.12
C LEU A 382 7.02 1.89 26.48
N GLY A 383 5.77 2.36 26.48
CA GLY A 383 4.95 2.46 27.69
C GLY A 383 4.76 1.11 28.36
N ARG A 384 4.42 0.06 27.59
CA ARG A 384 4.24 -1.31 28.09
C ARG A 384 5.53 -1.90 28.68
N ALA A 385 6.70 -1.60 28.07
CA ALA A 385 7.98 -2.01 28.62
C ALA A 385 8.29 -1.28 29.94
N ALA A 386 8.01 0.02 30.01
CA ALA A 386 8.23 0.82 31.22
C ALA A 386 7.32 0.40 32.39
N GLU A 387 6.07 -0.04 32.14
CA GLU A 387 5.15 -0.56 33.18
C GLU A 387 5.73 -1.77 33.92
N VAL A 388 6.58 -2.56 33.25
CA VAL A 388 7.18 -3.77 33.83
C VAL A 388 8.68 -3.59 34.16
N GLY A 389 9.12 -2.37 34.40
CA GLY A 389 10.46 -2.04 34.89
C GLY A 389 11.49 -1.71 33.79
N GLY A 390 11.06 -1.51 32.56
CA GLY A 390 11.91 -0.97 31.48
C GLY A 390 12.25 0.50 31.69
N PRO A 391 13.32 1.02 31.02
CA PRO A 391 13.72 2.41 31.10
C PRO A 391 12.64 3.39 30.62
N GLY A 392 12.57 4.57 31.26
CA GLY A 392 11.69 5.67 30.90
C GLY A 392 10.41 5.72 31.73
N ASN A 393 9.50 6.63 31.35
CA ASN A 393 8.25 6.86 32.06
C ASN A 393 7.06 6.36 31.22
N ALA A 394 6.32 5.41 31.74
CA ALA A 394 5.18 4.79 31.03
C ALA A 394 4.12 5.84 30.63
N LYS A 395 3.76 6.77 31.54
CA LYS A 395 2.76 7.81 31.29
C LYS A 395 3.19 8.74 30.16
N ASP A 396 4.47 9.11 30.09
CA ASP A 396 5.00 9.98 29.04
C ASP A 396 4.95 9.28 27.68
N TYR A 397 5.31 7.99 27.64
CA TYR A 397 5.24 7.20 26.41
C TYR A 397 3.79 7.03 25.95
N PHE A 398 2.86 6.67 26.83
CA PHE A 398 1.45 6.58 26.47
C PHE A 398 0.86 7.92 26.04
N SER A 399 1.26 9.03 26.69
CA SER A 399 0.82 10.37 26.28
C SER A 399 1.25 10.71 24.85
N ARG A 400 2.49 10.33 24.47
CA ARG A 400 2.99 10.49 23.10
C ARG A 400 2.23 9.60 22.12
N ALA A 401 2.02 8.33 22.44
CA ALA A 401 1.22 7.43 21.60
C ALA A 401 -0.20 7.95 21.42
N ALA A 402 -0.83 8.42 22.49
CA ALA A 402 -2.20 8.95 22.51
C ALA A 402 -2.38 10.24 21.68
N SER A 403 -1.29 10.95 21.32
CA SER A 403 -1.38 12.08 20.38
C SER A 403 -1.80 11.64 18.96
N TYR A 404 -1.65 10.37 18.64
CA TYR A 404 -2.09 9.75 17.37
C TYR A 404 -3.46 9.09 17.53
N GLY A 405 -4.47 9.80 18.03
CA GLY A 405 -5.77 9.27 18.46
C GLY A 405 -6.62 8.56 17.40
N THR A 406 -6.27 8.64 16.12
CA THR A 406 -6.94 7.89 15.04
C THR A 406 -6.24 6.57 14.69
N THR A 407 -5.24 6.14 15.49
CA THR A 407 -4.51 4.89 15.31
C THR A 407 -4.81 3.91 16.42
N PHE A 408 -4.79 2.61 16.14
CA PHE A 408 -5.07 1.55 17.10
C PHE A 408 -4.28 1.69 18.41
N TYR A 409 -2.97 1.84 18.33
CA TYR A 409 -2.13 1.99 19.50
C TYR A 409 -2.24 3.37 20.16
N GLY A 410 -2.60 4.40 19.39
CA GLY A 410 -2.89 5.72 19.94
C GLY A 410 -4.17 5.72 20.77
N GLN A 411 -5.18 4.98 20.34
CA GLN A 411 -6.43 4.81 21.07
C GLN A 411 -6.22 4.01 22.36
N LEU A 412 -5.53 2.87 22.30
CA LEU A 412 -5.17 2.07 23.48
C LEU A 412 -4.33 2.87 24.48
N ALA A 413 -3.40 3.69 23.98
CA ALA A 413 -2.61 4.56 24.85
C ALA A 413 -3.46 5.68 25.48
N GLY A 414 -4.47 6.17 24.73
CA GLY A 414 -5.44 7.14 25.24
C GLY A 414 -6.15 6.65 26.48
N GLU A 415 -6.62 5.41 26.48
CA GLU A 415 -7.22 4.76 27.65
C GLU A 415 -6.26 4.69 28.85
N ARG A 416 -4.98 4.33 28.60
CA ARG A 416 -3.95 4.27 29.65
C ARG A 416 -3.68 5.61 30.32
N VAL A 417 -3.97 6.74 29.65
CA VAL A 417 -3.83 8.10 30.21
C VAL A 417 -5.17 8.74 30.56
N GLY A 418 -6.25 7.97 30.57
CA GLY A 418 -7.59 8.39 31.00
C GLY A 418 -8.34 9.24 29.98
N ARG A 419 -8.04 9.15 28.68
CA ARG A 419 -8.82 9.80 27.62
C ARG A 419 -10.11 9.03 27.35
N GLN A 420 -11.24 9.69 27.48
CA GLN A 420 -12.57 9.11 27.26
C GLN A 420 -13.21 9.53 25.92
N THR A 421 -12.50 10.32 25.13
CA THR A 421 -12.99 10.83 23.84
C THR A 421 -11.86 10.96 22.83
N LEU A 422 -12.22 10.87 21.55
CA LEU A 422 -11.32 11.17 20.44
C LEU A 422 -11.61 12.59 19.94
N ASN A 423 -10.56 13.39 19.77
CA ASN A 423 -10.70 14.72 19.17
C ASN A 423 -10.83 14.58 17.65
N ILE A 424 -12.05 14.36 17.17
CA ILE A 424 -12.37 14.18 15.75
C ILE A 424 -13.19 15.38 15.27
N VAL A 425 -12.51 16.49 15.02
CA VAL A 425 -13.17 17.74 14.57
C VAL A 425 -12.81 18.01 13.12
N TYR A 426 -13.77 18.57 12.35
CA TYR A 426 -13.47 19.07 11.01
C TYR A 426 -12.61 20.32 11.09
N PRO A 427 -11.52 20.42 10.29
CA PRO A 427 -10.80 21.66 10.14
C PRO A 427 -11.71 22.74 9.56
N SER A 428 -11.79 23.88 10.25
CA SER A 428 -12.55 25.04 9.77
C SER A 428 -11.68 25.92 8.88
N PRO A 429 -11.99 26.08 7.58
CA PRO A 429 -11.22 26.93 6.69
C PRO A 429 -11.32 28.40 7.12
N SER A 430 -10.19 29.06 7.32
CA SER A 430 -10.12 30.50 7.55
C SER A 430 -10.47 31.30 6.28
N ALA A 431 -10.68 32.60 6.42
CA ALA A 431 -10.82 33.50 5.27
C ALA A 431 -9.57 33.51 4.38
N GLY A 432 -8.38 33.35 4.98
CA GLY A 432 -7.10 33.18 4.27
C GLY A 432 -7.06 31.90 3.45
N ASP A 433 -7.44 30.75 4.05
CA ASP A 433 -7.49 29.47 3.34
C ASP A 433 -8.40 29.53 2.13
N ARG A 434 -9.58 30.13 2.26
CA ARG A 434 -10.53 30.27 1.16
C ARG A 434 -9.97 31.11 0.00
N ARG A 435 -9.29 32.23 0.31
CA ARG A 435 -8.64 33.06 -0.72
C ARG A 435 -7.50 32.31 -1.40
N ASN A 436 -6.59 31.72 -0.63
CA ASN A 436 -5.45 30.99 -1.17
C ASN A 436 -5.90 29.81 -2.04
N PHE A 437 -6.87 29.04 -1.56
CA PHE A 437 -7.43 27.91 -2.29
C PHE A 437 -8.08 28.35 -3.62
N ALA A 438 -8.86 29.44 -3.62
CA ALA A 438 -9.55 29.93 -4.81
C ALA A 438 -8.60 30.43 -5.92
N THR A 439 -7.39 30.89 -5.56
CA THR A 439 -6.40 31.41 -6.51
C THR A 439 -5.45 30.35 -7.07
N ARG A 440 -5.52 29.10 -6.58
CA ARG A 440 -4.66 28.02 -7.06
C ARG A 440 -5.06 27.57 -8.47
N GLU A 441 -4.11 27.59 -9.40
CA GLU A 441 -4.32 27.11 -10.77
C GLU A 441 -4.80 25.65 -10.79
N ALA A 442 -4.23 24.79 -9.94
CA ALA A 442 -4.65 23.40 -9.81
C ALA A 442 -6.12 23.22 -9.40
N VAL A 443 -6.66 24.10 -8.53
CA VAL A 443 -8.09 24.08 -8.16
C VAL A 443 -8.95 24.47 -9.35
N SER A 444 -8.53 25.48 -10.11
CA SER A 444 -9.22 25.92 -11.32
C SER A 444 -9.19 24.83 -12.40
N ALA A 445 -8.04 24.12 -12.55
CA ALA A 445 -7.89 23.00 -13.46
C ALA A 445 -8.78 21.80 -13.10
N ILE A 446 -8.86 21.46 -11.80
CA ILE A 446 -9.78 20.43 -11.30
C ILE A 446 -11.22 20.74 -11.72
N LYS A 447 -11.71 21.93 -11.41
CA LYS A 447 -13.07 22.34 -11.75
C LYS A 447 -13.32 22.29 -13.27
N ARG A 448 -12.35 22.75 -14.02
CA ARG A 448 -12.42 22.82 -15.48
C ARG A 448 -12.48 21.43 -16.11
N LEU A 449 -11.69 20.47 -15.60
CA LEU A 449 -11.73 19.08 -16.03
C LEU A 449 -13.08 18.41 -15.67
N GLN A 450 -13.63 18.70 -14.48
CA GLN A 450 -14.93 18.20 -14.05
C GLN A 450 -16.07 18.77 -14.91
N GLU A 451 -16.06 20.07 -15.21
CA GLU A 451 -16.99 20.70 -16.16
C GLU A 451 -16.94 20.04 -17.55
N ALA A 452 -15.76 19.62 -17.99
CA ALA A 452 -15.56 18.90 -19.26
C ALA A 452 -15.94 17.39 -19.18
N GLY A 453 -16.25 16.85 -17.99
CA GLY A 453 -16.55 15.42 -17.77
C GLY A 453 -15.34 14.51 -17.72
N TYR A 454 -14.17 15.05 -17.34
CA TYR A 454 -12.89 14.32 -17.27
C TYR A 454 -12.37 14.16 -15.83
N ASP A 455 -13.22 13.63 -14.94
CA ASP A 455 -12.90 13.41 -13.52
C ASP A 455 -11.63 12.59 -13.30
N ARG A 456 -11.36 11.59 -14.15
CA ARG A 456 -10.15 10.77 -14.08
C ARG A 456 -8.86 11.59 -14.14
N TYR A 457 -8.82 12.66 -14.93
CA TYR A 457 -7.65 13.54 -14.99
C TYR A 457 -7.60 14.47 -13.78
N ALA A 458 -8.77 14.95 -13.32
CA ALA A 458 -8.88 15.74 -12.11
C ALA A 458 -8.35 15.01 -10.86
N GLU A 459 -8.54 13.68 -10.76
CA GLU A 459 -8.01 12.88 -9.64
C GLU A 459 -6.49 13.01 -9.46
N THR A 460 -5.73 13.10 -10.55
CA THR A 460 -4.27 13.28 -10.47
C THR A 460 -3.92 14.62 -9.83
N LEU A 461 -4.64 15.69 -10.19
CA LEU A 461 -4.47 17.01 -9.58
C LEU A 461 -4.92 17.03 -8.10
N TYR A 462 -6.01 16.34 -7.74
CA TYR A 462 -6.43 16.19 -6.34
C TYR A 462 -5.35 15.56 -5.47
N ARG A 463 -4.76 14.45 -5.91
CA ARG A 463 -3.72 13.74 -5.17
C ARG A 463 -2.46 14.57 -5.00
N ASP A 464 -2.04 15.24 -6.07
CA ASP A 464 -0.86 16.10 -6.06
C ASP A 464 -1.07 17.31 -5.13
N LEU A 465 -2.19 18.01 -5.28
CA LEU A 465 -2.53 19.16 -4.45
C LEU A 465 -2.65 18.77 -2.97
N ALA A 466 -3.26 17.62 -2.65
CA ALA A 466 -3.27 17.09 -1.30
C ALA A 466 -1.85 16.78 -0.76
N GLY A 467 -0.92 16.40 -1.65
CA GLY A 467 0.50 16.21 -1.35
C GLY A 467 1.25 17.52 -1.06
N GLN A 468 0.77 18.65 -1.56
CA GLN A 468 1.42 19.96 -1.42
C GLN A 468 0.84 20.82 -0.29
N LEU A 469 -0.49 20.80 -0.11
CA LEU A 469 -1.18 21.62 0.89
C LEU A 469 -0.72 21.28 2.31
N THR A 470 -0.45 22.34 3.10
CA THR A 470 -0.05 22.23 4.51
C THR A 470 -1.13 22.72 5.47
N SER A 471 -2.07 23.55 4.99
CA SER A 471 -3.19 24.03 5.80
C SER A 471 -4.29 22.98 5.91
N PRO A 472 -4.69 22.55 7.13
CA PRO A 472 -5.87 21.70 7.32
C PRO A 472 -7.15 22.32 6.72
N GLY A 473 -7.29 23.66 6.75
CA GLY A 473 -8.42 24.35 6.18
C GLY A 473 -8.47 24.27 4.64
N GLU A 474 -7.32 24.39 3.94
CA GLU A 474 -7.28 24.19 2.49
C GLU A 474 -7.53 22.73 2.10
N LEU A 475 -7.02 21.78 2.89
CA LEU A 475 -7.30 20.34 2.72
C LEU A 475 -8.79 20.04 2.88
N ALA A 476 -9.46 20.68 3.84
CA ALA A 476 -10.91 20.57 4.00
C ALA A 476 -11.66 21.11 2.76
N LEU A 477 -11.25 22.25 2.22
CA LEU A 477 -11.84 22.79 0.98
C LEU A 477 -11.64 21.87 -0.22
N LEU A 478 -10.48 21.22 -0.32
CA LEU A 478 -10.19 20.27 -1.39
C LEU A 478 -11.08 19.02 -1.28
N ALA A 479 -11.27 18.51 -0.07
CA ALA A 479 -12.14 17.36 0.17
C ALA A 479 -13.62 17.70 -0.13
N VAL A 480 -14.09 18.87 0.31
CA VAL A 480 -15.44 19.36 -0.02
C VAL A 480 -15.65 19.48 -1.52
N LEU A 481 -14.62 19.89 -2.28
CA LEU A 481 -14.71 19.96 -3.74
C LEU A 481 -14.93 18.57 -4.35
N ALA A 482 -14.31 17.52 -3.82
CA ALA A 482 -14.54 16.13 -4.24
C ALA A 482 -15.94 15.63 -3.84
N GLU A 483 -16.36 15.91 -2.60
CA GLU A 483 -17.69 15.50 -2.09
C GLU A 483 -18.86 16.09 -2.90
N ARG A 484 -18.75 17.35 -3.31
CA ARG A 484 -19.76 18.00 -4.16
C ARG A 484 -20.00 17.30 -5.49
N GLN A 485 -19.03 16.50 -5.93
CA GLN A 485 -19.12 15.66 -7.13
C GLN A 485 -19.50 14.21 -6.81
N GLY A 486 -19.85 13.91 -5.55
CA GLY A 486 -20.13 12.54 -5.09
C GLY A 486 -18.89 11.62 -5.08
N ASN A 487 -17.69 12.18 -5.22
CA ASN A 487 -16.45 11.39 -5.23
C ASN A 487 -15.90 11.19 -3.81
N HIS A 488 -16.62 10.38 -3.01
CA HIS A 488 -16.22 10.03 -1.65
C HIS A 488 -14.85 9.35 -1.57
N PHE A 489 -14.48 8.56 -2.58
CA PHE A 489 -13.15 7.95 -2.68
C PHE A 489 -12.04 9.01 -2.73
N MET A 490 -12.21 10.05 -3.54
CA MET A 490 -11.20 11.10 -3.66
C MET A 490 -11.16 12.00 -2.42
N ALA A 491 -12.31 12.34 -1.84
CA ALA A 491 -12.37 13.01 -0.55
C ALA A 491 -11.60 12.20 0.50
N LEU A 492 -11.77 10.87 0.50
CA LEU A 492 -11.00 9.92 1.30
C LEU A 492 -9.50 10.06 1.04
N LYS A 493 -9.06 10.12 -0.18
CA LYS A 493 -7.62 10.21 -0.51
C LYS A 493 -6.98 11.49 0.02
N VAL A 494 -7.65 12.63 -0.06
CA VAL A 494 -7.14 13.92 0.43
C VAL A 494 -6.70 13.82 1.90
N GLY A 495 -7.57 13.36 2.78
CA GLY A 495 -7.24 13.24 4.21
C GLY A 495 -6.14 12.20 4.49
N LYS A 496 -6.04 11.09 3.72
CA LYS A 496 -4.97 10.08 3.85
C LYS A 496 -3.62 10.59 3.42
N ILE A 497 -3.56 11.36 2.38
CA ILE A 497 -2.34 12.04 1.98
C ILE A 497 -1.88 12.99 3.08
N ALA A 498 -2.80 13.76 3.62
CA ALA A 498 -2.51 14.70 4.70
C ALA A 498 -2.07 13.98 5.99
N GLY A 499 -2.83 12.97 6.43
CA GLY A 499 -2.52 12.20 7.63
C GLY A 499 -1.18 11.45 7.55
N ALA A 500 -0.85 10.87 6.38
CA ALA A 500 0.44 10.21 6.16
C ALA A 500 1.63 11.20 6.26
N ARG A 501 1.39 12.49 5.99
CA ARG A 501 2.37 13.57 6.14
C ARG A 501 2.43 14.13 7.58
N GLY A 502 1.67 13.54 8.50
CA GLY A 502 1.60 14.01 9.89
C GLY A 502 0.73 15.24 10.10
N ILE A 503 -0.06 15.67 9.10
CA ILE A 503 -0.99 16.79 9.25
C ILE A 503 -2.27 16.27 9.93
N ASP A 504 -2.61 16.86 11.08
CA ASP A 504 -3.87 16.53 11.74
C ASP A 504 -5.04 17.13 10.95
N VAL A 505 -5.82 16.25 10.38
CA VAL A 505 -7.02 16.58 9.59
C VAL A 505 -8.31 16.13 10.28
N GLY A 506 -8.22 15.61 11.49
CA GLY A 506 -9.37 15.23 12.30
C GLY A 506 -10.38 14.35 11.55
N ALA A 507 -11.63 14.79 11.51
CA ALA A 507 -12.73 14.10 10.86
C ALA A 507 -12.55 13.90 9.35
N LEU A 508 -11.67 14.70 8.72
CA LEU A 508 -11.36 14.55 7.31
C LEU A 508 -10.78 13.16 6.96
N SER A 509 -10.37 12.35 7.87
CA SER A 509 -9.89 11.01 7.58
C SER A 509 -10.92 9.88 7.78
N HIS A 510 -12.19 10.19 8.03
CA HIS A 510 -13.23 9.18 8.31
C HIS A 510 -14.63 9.61 7.83
N PRO A 511 -14.92 9.55 6.52
CA PRO A 511 -16.15 9.96 5.88
C PRO A 511 -17.46 9.27 6.35
N LEU A 512 -18.61 9.98 6.24
CA LEU A 512 -19.99 9.45 6.20
C LEU A 512 -20.62 9.87 4.85
N GLY A 513 -21.71 9.32 4.45
CA GLY A 513 -22.44 9.75 3.26
C GLY A 513 -22.41 8.75 2.10
N VAL A 514 -21.34 7.93 1.96
CA VAL A 514 -21.22 6.95 0.88
C VAL A 514 -22.25 5.82 0.96
N ILE A 515 -22.67 5.44 2.16
CA ILE A 515 -23.72 4.44 2.36
C ILE A 515 -25.06 5.20 2.47
N PRO A 516 -25.99 5.00 1.52
CA PRO A 516 -27.29 5.67 1.56
C PRO A 516 -28.08 5.28 2.83
N ASP A 517 -28.83 6.22 3.39
CA ASP A 517 -29.67 5.96 4.58
C ASP A 517 -30.77 4.92 4.32
N THR A 518 -31.10 4.66 3.05
CA THR A 518 -32.02 3.59 2.62
C THR A 518 -31.43 2.19 2.69
N ALA A 519 -30.12 2.05 2.87
CA ALA A 519 -29.46 0.74 2.99
C ALA A 519 -29.80 0.09 4.34
N ASN A 520 -30.21 -1.18 4.32
CA ASN A 520 -30.41 -1.94 5.54
C ASN A 520 -29.08 -2.44 6.10
N ILE A 521 -28.49 -1.68 7.01
CA ILE A 521 -27.23 -2.01 7.68
C ILE A 521 -27.41 -2.42 9.15
N SER A 522 -28.62 -2.82 9.56
CA SER A 522 -28.93 -3.21 10.95
C SER A 522 -28.10 -4.40 11.44
N GLY A 523 -27.69 -5.32 10.58
CA GLY A 523 -26.88 -6.48 10.94
C GLY A 523 -25.51 -6.12 11.54
N SER A 524 -24.86 -5.09 11.01
CA SER A 524 -23.57 -4.60 11.52
C SER A 524 -23.70 -3.36 12.41
N GLY A 525 -24.66 -2.50 12.15
CA GLY A 525 -24.70 -1.12 12.60
C GLY A 525 -23.85 -0.18 11.73
N LYS A 526 -24.15 1.13 11.83
CA LYS A 526 -23.58 2.16 10.94
C LYS A 526 -22.06 2.28 11.10
N ALA A 527 -21.55 2.38 12.32
CA ALA A 527 -20.11 2.54 12.59
C ALA A 527 -19.26 1.40 12.00
N LEU A 528 -19.71 0.15 12.19
CA LEU A 528 -18.96 -1.01 11.70
C LEU A 528 -19.01 -1.12 10.17
N ALA A 529 -20.18 -0.84 9.54
CA ALA A 529 -20.29 -0.83 8.08
C ALA A 529 -19.33 0.17 7.45
N TYR A 530 -19.23 1.37 8.01
CA TYR A 530 -18.29 2.41 7.55
C TYR A 530 -16.82 2.02 7.80
N ALA A 531 -16.50 1.43 8.94
CA ALA A 531 -15.14 0.98 9.27
C ALA A 531 -14.63 -0.07 8.27
N ILE A 532 -15.48 -1.05 7.95
CA ILE A 532 -15.18 -2.09 6.96
C ILE A 532 -15.09 -1.49 5.54
N ALA A 533 -16.08 -0.69 5.11
CA ALA A 533 -16.06 -0.08 3.79
C ALA A 533 -14.80 0.79 3.56
N ARG A 534 -14.39 1.50 4.60
CA ARG A 534 -13.13 2.28 4.57
C ARG A 534 -11.91 1.39 4.41
N GLN A 535 -11.85 0.26 5.09
CA GLN A 535 -10.72 -0.65 5.02
C GLN A 535 -10.68 -1.45 3.72
N GLU A 536 -11.84 -1.90 3.22
CA GLU A 536 -11.96 -2.78 2.06
C GLU A 536 -11.79 -2.07 0.71
N SER A 537 -12.47 -0.96 0.54
CA SER A 537 -12.54 -0.28 -0.77
C SER A 537 -12.09 1.17 -0.75
N GLU A 538 -11.82 1.73 0.45
CA GLU A 538 -11.67 3.18 0.60
C GLU A 538 -12.87 3.94 0.01
N PHE A 539 -14.07 3.37 0.11
CA PHE A 539 -15.32 3.89 -0.45
C PHE A 539 -15.41 3.92 -1.99
N ASN A 540 -14.55 3.19 -2.67
CA ASN A 540 -14.68 2.97 -4.09
C ASN A 540 -15.80 1.95 -4.37
N ILE A 541 -16.95 2.44 -4.81
CA ILE A 541 -18.12 1.60 -5.13
C ILE A 541 -17.77 0.59 -6.24
N GLY A 542 -16.95 1.01 -7.22
CA GLY A 542 -16.53 0.19 -8.35
C GLY A 542 -15.38 -0.77 -8.08
N ALA A 543 -14.90 -0.89 -6.84
CA ALA A 543 -13.72 -1.70 -6.51
C ALA A 543 -13.93 -3.18 -6.83
N VAL A 544 -12.91 -3.79 -7.49
CA VAL A 544 -12.82 -5.23 -7.75
C VAL A 544 -11.42 -5.69 -7.39
N SER A 545 -11.31 -6.63 -6.44
CA SER A 545 -10.01 -7.20 -6.05
C SER A 545 -9.52 -8.24 -7.08
N SER A 546 -8.23 -8.59 -7.02
CA SER A 546 -7.64 -9.65 -7.84
C SER A 546 -8.31 -11.02 -7.61
N ALA A 547 -8.86 -11.26 -6.41
CA ALA A 547 -9.63 -12.46 -6.08
C ALA A 547 -11.10 -12.38 -6.52
N GLY A 548 -11.55 -11.25 -7.07
CA GLY A 548 -12.92 -11.05 -7.56
C GLY A 548 -13.91 -10.55 -6.51
N ALA A 549 -13.46 -10.12 -5.31
CA ALA A 549 -14.31 -9.44 -4.34
C ALA A 549 -14.75 -8.07 -4.88
N ARG A 550 -15.97 -7.59 -4.55
CA ARG A 550 -16.62 -6.48 -5.26
C ARG A 550 -17.26 -5.45 -4.35
N GLY A 551 -17.11 -4.19 -4.72
CA GLY A 551 -17.82 -3.04 -4.18
C GLY A 551 -17.34 -2.58 -2.81
N LEU A 552 -18.15 -1.78 -2.11
CA LEU A 552 -17.79 -1.11 -0.86
C LEU A 552 -17.24 -2.05 0.22
N LEU A 553 -17.90 -3.18 0.47
CA LEU A 553 -17.53 -4.14 1.50
C LEU A 553 -16.81 -5.38 0.94
N GLN A 554 -16.33 -5.32 -0.30
CA GLN A 554 -15.55 -6.36 -0.97
C GLN A 554 -16.13 -7.77 -0.83
N LEU A 555 -17.40 -7.92 -1.22
CA LEU A 555 -18.09 -9.20 -1.17
C LEU A 555 -17.70 -10.12 -2.33
N MET A 556 -17.41 -11.38 -2.03
CA MET A 556 -17.30 -12.41 -3.05
C MET A 556 -18.68 -12.66 -3.68
N PRO A 557 -18.78 -12.78 -5.03
CA PRO A 557 -20.08 -12.99 -5.70
C PRO A 557 -20.88 -14.20 -5.17
N GLY A 558 -20.20 -15.30 -4.82
CA GLY A 558 -20.83 -16.48 -4.23
C GLY A 558 -21.47 -16.19 -2.86
N THR A 559 -20.76 -15.46 -2.00
CA THR A 559 -21.27 -15.03 -0.68
C THR A 559 -22.46 -14.07 -0.86
N ALA A 560 -22.30 -13.07 -1.73
CA ALA A 560 -23.37 -12.09 -1.99
C ALA A 560 -24.65 -12.76 -2.52
N LYS A 561 -24.53 -13.79 -3.38
CA LYS A 561 -25.68 -14.56 -3.89
C LYS A 561 -26.42 -15.29 -2.77
N GLN A 562 -25.69 -15.90 -1.84
CA GLN A 562 -26.30 -16.59 -0.71
C GLN A 562 -27.02 -15.62 0.23
N LEU A 563 -26.40 -14.47 0.51
CA LEU A 563 -26.99 -13.43 1.36
C LEU A 563 -28.23 -12.79 0.71
N ALA A 564 -28.17 -12.50 -0.59
CA ALA A 564 -29.32 -11.99 -1.33
C ALA A 564 -30.52 -12.96 -1.25
N LYS A 565 -30.26 -14.28 -1.44
CA LYS A 565 -31.30 -15.30 -1.27
C LYS A 565 -31.91 -15.31 0.14
N LYS A 566 -31.07 -15.25 1.18
CA LYS A 566 -31.55 -15.20 2.59
C LYS A 566 -32.38 -13.93 2.88
N ALA A 567 -31.99 -12.81 2.28
CA ALA A 567 -32.68 -11.53 2.44
C ALA A 567 -33.91 -11.37 1.51
N GLY A 568 -34.28 -12.39 0.72
CA GLY A 568 -35.37 -12.29 -0.25
C GLY A 568 -35.11 -11.31 -1.40
N MET A 569 -33.85 -10.98 -1.67
CA MET A 569 -33.43 -10.02 -2.70
C MET A 569 -32.98 -10.73 -3.98
N THR A 570 -33.23 -10.11 -5.13
CA THR A 570 -32.68 -10.57 -6.40
C THR A 570 -31.18 -10.32 -6.45
N PHE A 571 -30.39 -11.38 -6.68
CA PHE A 571 -28.94 -11.24 -6.84
C PHE A 571 -28.59 -10.59 -8.18
N SER A 572 -27.74 -9.58 -8.13
CA SER A 572 -27.11 -8.95 -9.30
C SER A 572 -25.64 -8.68 -9.05
N GLN A 573 -24.76 -9.34 -9.81
CA GLN A 573 -23.32 -9.12 -9.69
C GLN A 573 -22.92 -7.70 -10.11
N ALA A 574 -23.59 -7.11 -11.10
CA ALA A 574 -23.32 -5.74 -11.55
C ALA A 574 -23.62 -4.72 -10.44
N ARG A 575 -24.74 -4.89 -9.72
CA ARG A 575 -25.09 -4.00 -8.59
C ARG A 575 -24.08 -4.00 -7.46
N LEU A 576 -23.27 -5.04 -7.32
CA LEU A 576 -22.22 -5.06 -6.31
C LEU A 576 -21.18 -3.93 -6.52
N THR A 577 -21.00 -3.44 -7.74
CA THR A 577 -20.04 -2.40 -8.11
C THR A 577 -20.67 -1.11 -8.64
N THR A 578 -22.00 -1.03 -8.68
CA THR A 578 -22.72 0.16 -9.18
C THR A 578 -23.75 0.70 -8.20
N ASP A 579 -24.07 -0.03 -7.13
CA ASP A 579 -25.09 0.31 -6.14
C ASP A 579 -24.54 0.15 -4.72
N ALA A 580 -24.18 1.29 -4.13
CA ALA A 580 -23.61 1.37 -2.79
C ALA A 580 -24.56 0.80 -1.72
N GLY A 581 -25.87 1.08 -1.83
CA GLY A 581 -26.88 0.62 -0.89
C GLY A 581 -27.07 -0.90 -0.94
N TYR A 582 -27.09 -1.46 -2.14
CA TYR A 582 -27.18 -2.91 -2.34
C TYR A 582 -25.96 -3.64 -1.76
N ASN A 583 -24.76 -3.15 -2.05
CA ASN A 583 -23.54 -3.74 -1.53
C ASN A 583 -23.46 -3.62 0.00
N ALA A 584 -23.79 -2.43 0.55
CA ALA A 584 -23.78 -2.21 2.01
C ALA A 584 -24.80 -3.09 2.74
N THR A 585 -26.00 -3.27 2.19
CA THR A 585 -27.04 -4.14 2.78
C THR A 585 -26.56 -5.59 2.89
N LEU A 586 -26.00 -6.14 1.80
CA LEU A 586 -25.48 -7.51 1.82
C LEU A 586 -24.23 -7.64 2.71
N GLY A 587 -23.34 -6.64 2.67
CA GLY A 587 -22.15 -6.63 3.51
C GLY A 587 -22.45 -6.55 5.00
N ALA A 588 -23.42 -5.73 5.40
CA ALA A 588 -23.87 -5.63 6.78
C ALA A 588 -24.53 -6.93 7.26
N ALA A 589 -25.29 -7.61 6.41
CA ALA A 589 -25.84 -8.92 6.71
C ALA A 589 -24.71 -9.96 6.94
N PHE A 590 -23.68 -9.95 6.09
CA PHE A 590 -22.51 -10.83 6.26
C PHE A 590 -21.76 -10.55 7.55
N LEU A 591 -21.54 -9.29 7.89
CA LEU A 591 -20.92 -8.90 9.15
C LEU A 591 -21.73 -9.34 10.36
N GLY A 592 -23.08 -9.22 10.30
CA GLY A 592 -23.98 -9.73 11.32
C GLY A 592 -23.85 -11.24 11.53
N GLU A 593 -23.75 -12.01 10.42
CA GLU A 593 -23.51 -13.46 10.51
C GLU A 593 -22.14 -13.79 11.13
N GLN A 594 -21.09 -13.01 10.82
CA GLN A 594 -19.77 -13.24 11.44
C GLN A 594 -19.77 -12.84 12.92
N LEU A 595 -20.41 -11.74 13.30
CA LEU A 595 -20.58 -11.35 14.69
C LEU A 595 -21.31 -12.46 15.48
N GLY A 596 -22.41 -12.97 14.96
CA GLY A 596 -23.14 -14.07 15.59
C GLY A 596 -22.31 -15.36 15.71
N ARG A 597 -21.46 -15.66 14.72
CA ARG A 597 -20.57 -16.83 14.73
C ARG A 597 -19.52 -16.78 15.83
N PHE A 598 -19.06 -15.58 16.18
CA PHE A 598 -18.00 -15.36 17.17
C PHE A 598 -18.53 -14.72 18.47
N ASP A 599 -19.82 -14.89 18.76
CA ASP A 599 -20.48 -14.41 19.98
C ASP A 599 -20.21 -12.92 20.26
N GLY A 600 -20.27 -12.10 19.21
CA GLY A 600 -20.06 -10.65 19.28
C GLY A 600 -18.61 -10.19 19.25
N SER A 601 -17.60 -11.07 19.35
CA SER A 601 -16.20 -10.68 19.36
C SER A 601 -15.78 -9.94 18.08
N TYR A 602 -15.41 -8.67 18.20
CA TYR A 602 -14.91 -7.89 17.07
C TYR A 602 -13.58 -8.43 16.55
N VAL A 603 -12.65 -8.79 17.42
CA VAL A 603 -11.33 -9.34 17.05
C VAL A 603 -11.47 -10.58 16.18
N LEU A 604 -12.28 -11.54 16.59
CA LEU A 604 -12.50 -12.77 15.84
C LEU A 604 -13.33 -12.54 14.57
N THR A 605 -14.30 -11.62 14.63
CA THR A 605 -15.09 -11.22 13.45
C THR A 605 -14.20 -10.61 12.37
N PHE A 606 -13.32 -9.68 12.72
CA PHE A 606 -12.42 -9.05 11.75
C PHE A 606 -11.39 -10.03 11.21
N ALA A 607 -10.83 -10.89 12.07
CA ALA A 607 -9.94 -11.97 11.64
C ALA A 607 -10.65 -12.94 10.68
N GLY A 608 -11.89 -13.31 11.00
CA GLY A 608 -12.73 -14.19 10.18
C GLY A 608 -13.19 -13.56 8.88
N TYR A 609 -13.44 -12.25 8.84
CA TYR A 609 -13.81 -11.51 7.64
C TYR A 609 -12.67 -11.50 6.62
N ASN A 610 -11.45 -11.20 7.07
CA ASN A 610 -10.28 -11.09 6.20
C ASN A 610 -9.68 -12.46 5.81
N ALA A 611 -9.42 -13.35 6.79
CA ALA A 611 -8.74 -14.62 6.55
C ALA A 611 -9.69 -15.83 6.38
N GLY A 612 -10.96 -15.62 6.62
CA GLY A 612 -11.97 -16.67 6.67
C GLY A 612 -12.20 -17.23 8.07
N PRO A 613 -13.47 -17.57 8.43
CA PRO A 613 -13.84 -17.97 9.77
C PRO A 613 -13.16 -19.27 10.24
N THR A 614 -12.85 -20.18 9.33
CA THR A 614 -12.13 -21.42 9.65
C THR A 614 -10.72 -21.15 10.17
N ARG A 615 -10.01 -20.16 9.58
CA ARG A 615 -8.67 -19.77 10.04
C ARG A 615 -8.71 -19.08 11.40
N ALA A 616 -9.69 -18.19 11.63
CA ALA A 616 -9.88 -17.57 12.93
C ALA A 616 -10.10 -18.63 14.01
N ALA A 617 -10.95 -19.64 13.77
CA ALA A 617 -11.17 -20.76 14.68
C ALA A 617 -9.89 -21.61 14.90
N GLN A 618 -9.08 -21.84 13.87
CA GLN A 618 -7.78 -22.51 14.02
C GLN A 618 -6.81 -21.72 14.90
N TRP A 619 -6.80 -20.38 14.80
CA TRP A 619 -5.96 -19.54 15.68
C TRP A 619 -6.45 -19.53 17.12
N VAL A 620 -7.77 -19.56 17.35
CA VAL A 620 -8.33 -19.77 18.70
C VAL A 620 -7.87 -21.11 19.28
N ALA A 621 -7.95 -22.19 18.51
CA ALA A 621 -7.49 -23.50 18.95
C ALA A 621 -5.97 -23.54 19.24
N LYS A 622 -5.17 -22.79 18.48
CA LYS A 622 -3.70 -22.77 18.60
C LYS A 622 -3.19 -21.84 19.70
N TYR A 623 -3.78 -20.66 19.84
CA TYR A 623 -3.27 -19.58 20.70
C TYR A 623 -4.14 -19.33 21.94
N GLY A 624 -5.24 -20.06 22.08
CA GLY A 624 -6.26 -19.82 23.09
C GLY A 624 -7.32 -18.80 22.62
N ASP A 625 -8.41 -18.76 23.35
CA ASP A 625 -9.52 -17.84 23.07
C ASP A 625 -9.22 -16.44 23.64
N PRO A 626 -9.26 -15.38 22.83
CA PRO A 626 -9.06 -14.02 23.33
C PRO A 626 -10.26 -13.46 24.08
N ARG A 627 -11.47 -14.05 23.93
CA ARG A 627 -12.69 -13.59 24.60
C ARG A 627 -12.58 -13.76 26.11
N GLY A 628 -13.05 -12.78 26.86
CA GLY A 628 -13.02 -12.80 28.33
C GLY A 628 -11.63 -12.64 28.93
N LYS A 629 -10.62 -12.27 28.13
CA LYS A 629 -9.28 -11.92 28.61
C LYS A 629 -9.16 -10.42 28.81
N ASP A 630 -8.17 -10.00 29.62
CA ASP A 630 -7.84 -8.57 29.72
C ASP A 630 -7.33 -8.01 28.38
N VAL A 631 -7.35 -6.68 28.26
CA VAL A 631 -6.99 -6.00 27.02
C VAL A 631 -5.56 -6.31 26.58
N ASP A 632 -4.64 -6.54 27.50
CA ASP A 632 -3.25 -6.82 27.20
C ASP A 632 -3.09 -8.19 26.56
N ALA A 633 -3.79 -9.20 27.08
CA ALA A 633 -3.83 -10.53 26.51
C ALA A 633 -4.51 -10.53 25.13
N VAL A 634 -5.56 -9.72 24.94
CA VAL A 634 -6.22 -9.55 23.62
C VAL A 634 -5.25 -8.92 22.61
N VAL A 635 -4.53 -7.87 22.98
CA VAL A 635 -3.52 -7.23 22.11
C VAL A 635 -2.39 -8.19 21.77
N ASP A 636 -1.89 -8.95 22.73
CA ASP A 636 -0.88 -10.00 22.49
C ASP A 636 -1.41 -11.10 21.56
N TRP A 637 -2.66 -11.48 21.69
CA TRP A 637 -3.30 -12.45 20.80
C TRP A 637 -3.37 -11.92 19.36
N ILE A 638 -3.76 -10.65 19.18
CA ILE A 638 -3.76 -9.98 17.85
C ILE A 638 -2.34 -10.02 17.26
N GLU A 639 -1.29 -9.70 18.02
CA GLU A 639 0.09 -9.73 17.55
C GLU A 639 0.59 -11.16 17.21
N ARG A 640 -0.03 -12.20 17.78
CA ARG A 640 0.25 -13.59 17.42
C ARG A 640 -0.40 -14.05 16.13
N ILE A 641 -1.37 -13.34 15.57
CA ILE A 641 -1.96 -13.68 14.25
C ILE A 641 -0.82 -13.83 13.23
N PRO A 642 -0.67 -15.01 12.59
CA PRO A 642 0.51 -15.28 11.76
C PRO A 642 0.51 -14.50 10.43
N TYR A 643 -0.67 -14.18 9.91
CA TYR A 643 -0.83 -13.42 8.69
C TYR A 643 -0.70 -11.92 8.99
N THR A 644 0.37 -11.31 8.49
CA THR A 644 0.65 -9.87 8.68
C THR A 644 -0.52 -9.02 8.18
N GLU A 645 -1.12 -9.39 7.05
CA GLU A 645 -2.29 -8.72 6.49
C GLU A 645 -3.46 -8.76 7.47
N THR A 646 -3.83 -9.95 7.97
CA THR A 646 -4.98 -10.09 8.87
C THR A 646 -4.73 -9.42 10.21
N ARG A 647 -3.51 -9.50 10.75
CA ARG A 647 -3.12 -8.77 11.97
C ARG A 647 -3.33 -7.26 11.80
N SER A 648 -2.80 -6.71 10.72
CA SER A 648 -2.98 -5.29 10.39
C SER A 648 -4.45 -4.94 10.12
N TYR A 649 -5.20 -5.83 9.48
CA TYR A 649 -6.63 -5.64 9.21
C TYR A 649 -7.44 -5.50 10.52
N VAL A 650 -7.24 -6.40 11.47
CA VAL A 650 -7.92 -6.34 12.77
C VAL A 650 -7.66 -5.00 13.47
N GLN A 651 -6.39 -4.57 13.52
CA GLN A 651 -6.01 -3.29 14.11
C GLN A 651 -6.65 -2.10 13.38
N ARG A 652 -6.62 -2.13 12.04
CA ARG A 652 -7.15 -1.06 11.18
C ARG A 652 -8.67 -0.93 11.25
N VAL A 653 -9.38 -2.05 11.24
CA VAL A 653 -10.84 -2.01 11.35
C VAL A 653 -11.25 -1.55 12.74
N MET A 654 -10.53 -1.97 13.78
CA MET A 654 -10.83 -1.56 15.15
C MET A 654 -10.62 -0.04 15.35
N GLU A 655 -9.49 0.51 14.91
CA GLU A 655 -9.24 1.96 15.00
C GLU A 655 -10.29 2.78 14.24
N ASN A 656 -10.68 2.31 13.04
CA ASN A 656 -11.71 2.96 12.25
C ASN A 656 -13.09 2.87 12.91
N TYR A 657 -13.41 1.71 13.49
CA TYR A 657 -14.68 1.49 14.16
C TYR A 657 -14.87 2.46 15.33
N GLU A 658 -13.85 2.64 16.17
CA GLU A 658 -13.90 3.59 17.28
C GLU A 658 -14.07 5.04 16.79
N VAL A 659 -13.37 5.43 15.73
CA VAL A 659 -13.55 6.77 15.15
C VAL A 659 -14.97 6.96 14.63
N TYR A 660 -15.52 5.99 13.89
CA TYR A 660 -16.91 6.10 13.41
C TYR A 660 -17.93 6.03 14.52
N LYS A 661 -17.71 5.21 15.54
CA LYS A 661 -18.56 5.12 16.74
C LYS A 661 -18.62 6.48 17.46
N MET A 662 -17.45 7.11 17.66
CA MET A 662 -17.36 8.46 18.22
C MET A 662 -18.10 9.48 17.35
N ARG A 663 -17.92 9.47 16.02
CA ARG A 663 -18.53 10.44 15.10
C ARG A 663 -20.06 10.29 14.97
N ILE A 664 -20.58 9.09 15.12
CA ILE A 664 -22.00 8.79 14.88
C ILE A 664 -22.82 8.86 16.18
N SER A 665 -22.20 8.55 17.31
CA SER A 665 -22.93 8.37 18.58
C SER A 665 -22.25 9.02 19.79
N ASP A 666 -21.16 9.75 19.62
CA ASP A 666 -20.33 10.31 20.70
C ASP A 666 -19.86 9.28 21.74
N LYS A 667 -19.73 8.02 21.31
CA LYS A 667 -19.28 6.91 22.16
C LYS A 667 -17.88 6.47 21.74
N TYR A 668 -17.05 6.19 22.74
CA TYR A 668 -15.71 5.67 22.57
C TYR A 668 -15.40 4.69 23.69
N ASP A 669 -14.99 3.46 23.38
CA ASP A 669 -14.59 2.45 24.36
C ASP A 669 -13.81 1.32 23.67
N ILE A 670 -12.58 1.62 23.22
CA ILE A 670 -11.77 0.62 22.53
C ILE A 670 -11.45 -0.60 23.40
N VAL A 671 -11.29 -0.41 24.71
CA VAL A 671 -10.99 -1.52 25.64
C VAL A 671 -12.19 -2.43 25.77
N GLY A 672 -13.37 -1.87 26.06
CA GLY A 672 -14.61 -2.64 26.17
C GLY A 672 -14.95 -3.38 24.88
N ASP A 673 -14.80 -2.72 23.73
CA ASP A 673 -15.08 -3.33 22.43
C ASP A 673 -14.07 -4.44 22.04
N LEU A 674 -12.80 -4.31 22.43
CA LEU A 674 -11.80 -5.37 22.22
C LEU A 674 -12.04 -6.60 23.11
N VAL A 675 -12.40 -6.36 24.37
CA VAL A 675 -12.53 -7.42 25.38
C VAL A 675 -13.91 -8.09 25.31
N ASN A 676 -14.97 -7.31 25.26
CA ASN A 676 -16.35 -7.79 25.34
C ASN A 676 -17.02 -7.95 23.97
N GLY A 677 -16.51 -7.22 22.97
CA GLY A 677 -17.14 -7.19 21.66
C GLY A 677 -18.49 -6.45 21.68
N ARG A 678 -19.38 -6.86 20.78
CA ARG A 678 -20.75 -6.35 20.72
C ARG A 678 -21.58 -7.00 21.83
N GLY A 679 -21.85 -6.22 22.88
CA GLY A 679 -22.74 -6.63 23.98
C GLY A 679 -24.20 -6.77 23.52
#